data_eba4ea8165132142391705054fd71cec
#
_entry.id   eba4ea8165132142391705054fd71cec
#
_cell.length_a   1.000
_cell.length_b   1.000
_cell.length_c   1.000
_cell.angle_alpha   90.00
_cell.angle_beta   90.00
_cell.angle_gamma   90.00
#
_symmetry.space_group_name_H-M   'P 1'
#
loop_
_entity.id
_entity.type
_entity.pdbx_description
1 polymer ?
#
loop_
_entity_poly.entity_id
_entity_poly.type
_entity_poly.pdbx_seq_one_letter_code
_entity_poly.pdbx_strand_id
1 'polypeptide(L)'
;MTLTAKKSCAHPWTTNVARCALRRASTILIAVLTAGFAQNAIAAALPQTTSKSRAEAVLDSMPKAKTIQQAEISPDGKLVAWISEGKIHLELVEVLRGATGKEISVPGGLEARELAWSPDSQKVAFIADENSAIPASQLWIADVKGLDSHKLANLRGYVSTPSFSPDAKMIAVLLIENMPRKAGPLVPMTPPSGLMEEKIYEQRIATIDVVSGELKQVSPPDMYVYEYDWAPDGKSWAVSAAKGSGDNNWWIARLYTVDAISGTMREILKPKLQVAVPRFSPDGQSIAYISGIMSDQGSTGGDIFVVPVSGGEARNLTPGMKASATWLKWTGPNQILFTENIDGNSGIATVSGASGQVRQVWNGFEMLSADGWGIQISLASDGNSSAVVRQSISSPPEVWAGPIGAWRKLTSLNSTVKAAWGEARNVHWTNDGTGIQGWLLFPKDYDTSKKFPLIVVVHGGPSAACMPRWSTADGAASAMGWFVLCANPRGSYGQGEAFTLRNVKDFGGGDFRDIMAGIDAMAKEYPVDLDRLGIHGHSYGGYMTMWAETQTNRFKAAVAGAGLSDWLSYYGENDIDEWMVPFFGASVYDDPKVYARSSPINFVKNVKTPTLILVGDRDGEVPAPQSFEWWHALKTVGVPVEFVVYLDEGHTISKPQNRHDYDLRTLAWFEKWFAAGEDEHKTSTAFSSRN
;
A
#
# COMPACT_ATOMS: atom_id res chain seq x y z
N MET A 1 -53.89 -18.73 41.64
CA MET A 1 -55.14 -18.07 41.30
C MET A 1 -55.04 -17.74 39.79
N THR A 2 -55.55 -18.63 39.00
CA THR A 2 -56.79 -18.63 38.21
C THR A 2 -56.69 -17.60 37.02
N LEU A 3 -56.42 -18.13 35.81
CA LEU A 3 -57.35 -18.42 34.69
C LEU A 3 -57.99 -17.16 34.08
N THR A 4 -57.92 -16.92 32.80
CA THR A 4 -58.62 -17.50 31.63
C THR A 4 -58.14 -16.79 30.35
N ALA A 5 -57.74 -17.34 29.31
CA ALA A 5 -58.22 -18.06 28.14
C ALA A 5 -59.40 -17.43 27.34
N LYS A 6 -59.19 -17.34 26.04
CA LYS A 6 -60.10 -17.43 24.86
C LYS A 6 -59.96 -16.20 23.94
N LYS A 7 -59.97 -16.25 22.63
CA LYS A 7 -60.24 -17.24 21.53
C LYS A 7 -59.75 -16.57 20.24
N SER A 8 -59.03 -17.14 19.36
CA SER A 8 -59.28 -17.82 18.08
C SER A 8 -60.28 -17.12 17.14
N CYS A 9 -59.84 -16.70 15.97
CA CYS A 9 -60.59 -16.78 14.72
C CYS A 9 -59.60 -17.04 13.58
N ALA A 10 -59.59 -18.27 13.12
CA ALA A 10 -59.11 -18.69 11.83
C ALA A 10 -60.32 -18.78 10.89
N HIS A 11 -60.16 -18.45 9.62
CA HIS A 11 -60.90 -19.10 8.56
C HIS A 11 -60.11 -19.05 7.24
N PRO A 12 -60.23 -20.12 6.47
CA PRO A 12 -59.32 -20.48 5.38
C PRO A 12 -59.92 -20.25 3.99
N TRP A 13 -59.08 -20.23 3.00
CA TRP A 13 -59.51 -20.51 1.60
C TRP A 13 -58.67 -21.64 1.04
N THR A 14 -59.35 -22.80 0.90
CA THR A 14 -58.88 -23.99 0.21
C THR A 14 -59.32 -23.97 -1.26
N THR A 15 -58.39 -24.34 -2.09
CA THR A 15 -58.44 -25.20 -3.29
C THR A 15 -59.66 -25.17 -4.21
N ASN A 16 -59.41 -25.03 -5.52
CA ASN A 16 -59.97 -26.00 -6.47
C ASN A 16 -59.10 -26.13 -7.75
N VAL A 17 -58.70 -27.37 -7.97
CA VAL A 17 -58.08 -27.90 -9.19
C VAL A 17 -59.21 -28.39 -10.05
N ALA A 18 -59.23 -28.04 -11.34
CA ALA A 18 -59.92 -28.85 -12.32
C ALA A 18 -59.18 -28.79 -13.67
N ARG A 19 -58.74 -29.98 -14.05
CA ARG A 19 -58.26 -30.33 -15.39
C ARG A 19 -59.35 -30.18 -16.44
N CYS A 20 -58.98 -29.72 -17.63
CA CYS A 20 -59.59 -30.22 -18.87
C CYS A 20 -58.57 -30.21 -19.98
N ALA A 21 -58.32 -31.39 -20.53
CA ALA A 21 -57.53 -31.65 -21.71
C ALA A 21 -58.46 -31.68 -22.93
N LEU A 22 -57.98 -31.38 -24.08
CA LEU A 22 -58.08 -32.07 -25.37
C LEU A 22 -58.25 -31.15 -26.61
N ARG A 23 -57.23 -31.24 -27.47
CA ARG A 23 -57.28 -31.32 -28.94
C ARG A 23 -57.95 -30.18 -29.73
N ARG A 24 -57.13 -29.55 -30.60
CA ARG A 24 -57.26 -29.70 -32.09
C ARG A 24 -56.08 -29.04 -32.80
N ALA A 25 -55.48 -29.82 -33.67
CA ALA A 25 -54.54 -29.40 -34.69
C ALA A 25 -55.27 -28.57 -35.74
N SER A 26 -54.68 -27.50 -36.21
CA SER A 26 -55.07 -26.87 -37.51
C SER A 26 -53.78 -26.32 -38.14
N THR A 27 -53.39 -27.00 -39.19
CA THR A 27 -52.40 -26.65 -40.19
C THR A 27 -52.84 -25.36 -40.90
N ILE A 28 -52.06 -24.30 -40.89
CA ILE A 28 -52.21 -23.18 -41.82
C ILE A 28 -50.83 -23.00 -42.51
N LEU A 29 -50.93 -23.30 -43.82
CA LEU A 29 -49.93 -23.08 -44.84
C LEU A 29 -49.84 -21.57 -45.11
N ILE A 30 -48.74 -20.92 -44.92
CA ILE A 30 -48.47 -19.55 -45.33
C ILE A 30 -47.43 -19.54 -46.42
N ALA A 31 -47.78 -19.05 -47.55
CA ALA A 31 -47.01 -18.94 -48.78
C ALA A 31 -45.81 -18.02 -48.61
N VAL A 32 -44.68 -18.46 -49.18
CA VAL A 32 -43.46 -17.67 -49.37
C VAL A 32 -43.71 -16.60 -50.39
N LEU A 33 -43.77 -15.35 -49.96
CA LEU A 33 -43.64 -14.17 -50.80
C LEU A 33 -42.18 -13.69 -50.75
N THR A 34 -41.46 -14.00 -51.78
CA THR A 34 -40.17 -13.41 -52.09
C THR A 34 -40.34 -11.98 -52.52
N ALA A 35 -40.10 -11.04 -51.62
CA ALA A 35 -39.85 -9.65 -51.96
C ALA A 35 -38.31 -9.40 -51.80
N GLY A 36 -37.68 -9.12 -52.94
CA GLY A 36 -36.26 -8.78 -53.01
C GLY A 36 -36.02 -7.46 -52.29
N PHE A 37 -35.24 -7.52 -51.22
CA PHE A 37 -34.59 -6.34 -50.66
C PHE A 37 -33.15 -6.25 -51.21
N ALA A 38 -32.95 -5.12 -51.84
CA ALA A 38 -31.65 -4.71 -52.34
C ALA A 38 -30.59 -4.84 -51.23
N GLN A 39 -29.54 -5.60 -51.48
CA GLN A 39 -28.33 -5.61 -50.72
C GLN A 39 -27.70 -4.21 -50.78
N ASN A 40 -27.99 -3.37 -49.82
CA ASN A 40 -27.09 -2.26 -49.52
C ASN A 40 -25.84 -2.88 -48.90
N ALA A 41 -24.79 -2.95 -49.66
CA ALA A 41 -23.45 -3.19 -49.18
C ALA A 41 -23.14 -2.17 -48.09
N ILE A 42 -23.22 -2.62 -46.83
CA ILE A 42 -22.55 -1.90 -45.73
C ILE A 42 -21.05 -2.07 -46.03
N ALA A 43 -20.47 -1.04 -46.62
CA ALA A 43 -19.05 -0.90 -46.69
C ALA A 43 -18.57 -0.99 -45.25
N ALA A 44 -17.89 -2.08 -44.91
CA ALA A 44 -17.15 -2.18 -43.67
C ALA A 44 -16.23 -0.95 -43.62
N ALA A 45 -16.55 0.00 -42.75
CA ALA A 45 -15.63 1.09 -42.44
C ALA A 45 -14.36 0.41 -41.95
N LEU A 46 -13.31 0.54 -42.72
CA LEU A 46 -11.95 0.22 -42.23
C LEU A 46 -11.83 0.89 -40.87
N PRO A 47 -11.25 0.21 -39.86
CA PRO A 47 -11.05 0.83 -38.58
C PRO A 47 -10.25 2.11 -38.84
N GLN A 48 -10.89 3.26 -38.63
CA GLN A 48 -10.16 4.52 -38.54
C GLN A 48 -9.18 4.28 -37.42
N THR A 49 -7.88 4.27 -37.72
CA THR A 49 -6.83 4.39 -36.74
C THR A 49 -7.06 5.75 -36.08
N THR A 50 -7.85 5.78 -35.01
CA THR A 50 -7.95 6.96 -34.15
C THR A 50 -6.55 7.23 -33.67
N SER A 51 -5.99 8.38 -34.00
CA SER A 51 -4.68 8.80 -33.51
C SER A 51 -4.76 8.76 -31.98
N LYS A 52 -3.79 8.12 -31.32
CA LYS A 52 -3.70 8.10 -29.86
C LYS A 52 -3.75 9.51 -29.31
N SER A 53 -4.44 9.71 -28.18
CA SER A 53 -4.37 10.98 -27.47
C SER A 53 -2.92 11.29 -27.04
N ARG A 54 -2.58 12.54 -26.78
CA ARG A 54 -1.24 12.91 -26.30
C ARG A 54 -0.92 12.22 -24.98
N ALA A 55 -1.89 12.18 -24.03
CA ALA A 55 -1.73 11.48 -22.75
C ALA A 55 -1.41 9.99 -22.96
N GLU A 56 -2.15 9.30 -23.88
CA GLU A 56 -1.90 7.90 -24.21
C GLU A 56 -0.53 7.69 -24.87
N ALA A 57 -0.16 8.53 -25.82
CA ALA A 57 1.14 8.45 -26.49
C ALA A 57 2.30 8.66 -25.51
N VAL A 58 2.18 9.61 -24.59
CA VAL A 58 3.17 9.87 -23.55
C VAL A 58 3.26 8.68 -22.60
N LEU A 59 2.15 8.20 -22.05
CA LEU A 59 2.14 7.10 -21.08
C LEU A 59 2.73 5.81 -21.67
N ASP A 60 2.35 5.48 -22.91
CA ASP A 60 2.88 4.29 -23.60
C ASP A 60 4.38 4.41 -23.92
N SER A 61 4.91 5.62 -24.06
CA SER A 61 6.33 5.87 -24.28
C SER A 61 7.19 5.79 -23.01
N MET A 62 6.56 5.71 -21.84
CA MET A 62 7.31 5.66 -20.57
C MET A 62 8.15 4.40 -20.46
N PRO A 63 9.38 4.52 -19.96
CA PRO A 63 10.27 3.38 -19.79
C PRO A 63 9.74 2.42 -18.74
N LYS A 64 9.59 1.14 -19.11
CA LYS A 64 9.12 0.07 -18.25
C LYS A 64 10.30 -0.60 -17.57
N ALA A 65 10.46 -0.35 -16.28
CA ALA A 65 11.43 -1.07 -15.46
C ALA A 65 10.83 -2.39 -14.95
N LYS A 66 11.63 -3.44 -14.91
CA LYS A 66 11.27 -4.67 -14.21
C LYS A 66 11.32 -4.43 -12.71
N THR A 67 10.34 -4.98 -12.00
CA THR A 67 10.28 -4.88 -10.55
C THR A 67 11.15 -5.93 -9.89
N ILE A 68 11.72 -5.59 -8.74
CA ILE A 68 12.38 -6.51 -7.83
C ILE A 68 11.53 -6.55 -6.58
N GLN A 69 10.99 -7.74 -6.29
CA GLN A 69 10.02 -7.93 -5.21
C GLN A 69 10.70 -8.08 -3.85
N GLN A 70 11.88 -8.73 -3.83
CA GLN A 70 12.63 -8.97 -2.60
C GLN A 70 14.12 -9.19 -2.90
N ALA A 71 14.99 -8.87 -1.94
CA ALA A 71 16.42 -9.18 -1.98
C ALA A 71 16.93 -9.50 -0.57
N GLU A 72 17.40 -10.75 -0.37
CA GLU A 72 17.83 -11.26 0.92
C GLU A 72 19.28 -11.76 0.87
N ILE A 73 20.15 -11.22 1.75
CA ILE A 73 21.54 -11.69 1.90
C ILE A 73 21.57 -12.94 2.79
N SER A 74 22.41 -13.90 2.42
CA SER A 74 22.64 -15.08 3.26
C SER A 74 23.27 -14.69 4.62
N PRO A 75 23.01 -15.44 5.71
CA PRO A 75 23.58 -15.18 7.02
C PRO A 75 25.11 -15.07 7.03
N ASP A 76 25.81 -15.84 6.17
CA ASP A 76 27.28 -15.77 6.04
C ASP A 76 27.78 -14.61 5.15
N GLY A 77 26.88 -13.79 4.61
CA GLY A 77 27.19 -12.62 3.80
C GLY A 77 27.70 -12.87 2.40
N LYS A 78 27.65 -14.12 1.89
CA LYS A 78 28.29 -14.47 0.61
C LYS A 78 27.34 -14.49 -0.59
N LEU A 79 26.06 -14.71 -0.38
CA LEU A 79 25.04 -14.85 -1.43
C LEU A 79 23.90 -13.87 -1.20
N VAL A 80 23.27 -13.46 -2.30
CA VAL A 80 21.98 -12.77 -2.28
C VAL A 80 20.99 -13.58 -3.08
N ALA A 81 19.85 -13.93 -2.47
CA ALA A 81 18.67 -14.41 -3.16
C ALA A 81 17.74 -13.23 -3.43
N TRP A 82 17.22 -13.12 -4.65
CA TRP A 82 16.29 -12.05 -4.99
C TRP A 82 15.19 -12.53 -5.94
N ILE A 83 14.03 -11.88 -5.89
CA ILE A 83 12.86 -12.23 -6.70
C ILE A 83 12.54 -11.11 -7.68
N SER A 84 12.35 -11.51 -8.94
CA SER A 84 11.75 -10.68 -9.99
C SER A 84 10.87 -11.56 -10.88
N GLU A 85 9.68 -11.04 -11.22
CA GLU A 85 8.71 -11.75 -12.08
C GLU A 85 8.41 -13.19 -11.58
N GLY A 86 8.32 -13.37 -10.23
CA GLY A 86 8.05 -14.66 -9.60
C GLY A 86 9.18 -15.69 -9.65
N LYS A 87 10.37 -15.33 -10.14
CA LYS A 87 11.56 -16.16 -10.21
C LYS A 87 12.57 -15.81 -9.13
N ILE A 88 13.27 -16.82 -8.63
CA ILE A 88 14.31 -16.67 -7.62
C ILE A 88 15.69 -16.75 -8.27
N HIS A 89 16.47 -15.70 -8.08
CA HIS A 89 17.84 -15.58 -8.56
C HIS A 89 18.83 -15.63 -7.38
N LEU A 90 20.00 -16.19 -7.61
CA LEU A 90 21.12 -16.24 -6.66
C LEU A 90 22.33 -15.56 -7.25
N GLU A 91 22.89 -14.58 -6.52
CA GLU A 91 24.09 -13.84 -6.89
C GLU A 91 25.16 -13.96 -5.79
N LEU A 92 26.44 -14.00 -6.17
CA LEU A 92 27.55 -13.88 -5.26
C LEU A 92 27.76 -12.41 -4.86
N VAL A 93 27.90 -12.13 -3.57
CA VAL A 93 28.25 -10.78 -3.07
C VAL A 93 29.63 -10.36 -3.58
N GLU A 94 30.60 -11.27 -3.58
CA GLU A 94 31.89 -11.09 -4.25
C GLU A 94 31.82 -11.59 -5.69
N VAL A 95 31.56 -10.71 -6.63
CA VAL A 95 31.53 -11.05 -8.04
C VAL A 95 32.94 -11.33 -8.55
N LEU A 96 33.26 -12.61 -8.76
CA LEU A 96 34.36 -13.02 -9.61
C LEU A 96 33.96 -12.65 -11.05
N ARG A 97 34.86 -11.93 -11.79
CA ARG A 97 34.61 -11.53 -13.20
C ARG A 97 34.17 -12.77 -14.00
N GLY A 98 32.95 -12.72 -14.56
CA GLY A 98 32.39 -13.77 -15.40
C GLY A 98 31.49 -14.80 -14.70
N ALA A 99 31.20 -14.68 -13.43
CA ALA A 99 30.16 -15.48 -12.78
C ALA A 99 28.79 -14.98 -13.24
N THR A 100 28.01 -15.87 -13.85
CA THR A 100 26.59 -15.63 -14.14
C THR A 100 25.78 -16.02 -12.92
N GLY A 101 24.79 -15.21 -12.56
CA GLY A 101 23.80 -15.56 -11.52
C GLY A 101 23.13 -16.91 -11.82
N LYS A 102 22.73 -17.60 -10.79
CA LYS A 102 22.01 -18.87 -10.86
C LYS A 102 20.54 -18.64 -10.53
N GLU A 103 19.69 -19.54 -10.99
CA GLU A 103 18.27 -19.52 -10.62
C GLU A 103 17.94 -20.75 -9.76
N ILE A 104 17.16 -20.56 -8.70
CA ILE A 104 16.50 -21.65 -7.98
C ILE A 104 15.29 -22.07 -8.80
N SER A 105 15.13 -23.38 -8.99
CA SER A 105 14.00 -23.92 -9.71
C SER A 105 12.70 -23.64 -8.95
N VAL A 106 11.79 -22.90 -9.58
CA VAL A 106 10.40 -22.71 -9.14
C VAL A 106 9.54 -23.56 -10.09
N PRO A 107 8.67 -24.45 -9.59
CA PRO A 107 7.83 -25.29 -10.45
C PRO A 107 6.99 -24.47 -11.42
N GLY A 108 6.84 -24.96 -12.65
CA GLY A 108 6.15 -24.25 -13.72
C GLY A 108 4.72 -23.85 -13.35
N GLY A 109 4.36 -22.60 -13.63
CA GLY A 109 3.04 -22.04 -13.31
C GLY A 109 2.89 -21.47 -11.91
N LEU A 110 3.93 -21.53 -11.06
CA LEU A 110 3.97 -20.90 -9.74
C LEU A 110 4.80 -19.63 -9.78
N GLU A 111 4.44 -18.67 -8.91
CA GLU A 111 5.19 -17.45 -8.67
C GLU A 111 5.74 -17.46 -7.24
N ALA A 112 7.06 -17.31 -7.12
CA ALA A 112 7.73 -17.26 -5.82
C ALA A 112 7.58 -15.89 -5.17
N ARG A 113 7.44 -15.91 -3.84
CA ARG A 113 7.47 -14.71 -2.96
C ARG A 113 8.02 -15.07 -1.59
N GLU A 114 8.41 -14.08 -0.83
CA GLU A 114 8.80 -14.18 0.58
C GLU A 114 9.90 -15.24 0.85
N LEU A 115 11.13 -14.82 0.60
CA LEU A 115 12.33 -15.64 0.84
C LEU A 115 12.73 -15.65 2.33
N ALA A 116 13.25 -16.77 2.79
CA ALA A 116 13.94 -16.89 4.06
C ALA A 116 15.18 -17.79 3.94
N TRP A 117 16.33 -17.32 4.45
CA TRP A 117 17.54 -18.11 4.52
C TRP A 117 17.57 -19.00 5.76
N SER A 118 18.10 -20.22 5.61
CA SER A 118 18.49 -21.01 6.78
C SER A 118 19.71 -20.38 7.50
N PRO A 119 19.79 -20.48 8.83
CA PRO A 119 20.92 -19.91 9.61
C PRO A 119 22.30 -20.35 9.16
N ASP A 120 22.43 -21.54 8.60
CA ASP A 120 23.67 -22.09 8.06
C ASP A 120 23.96 -21.67 6.60
N SER A 121 23.13 -20.85 6.00
CA SER A 121 23.23 -20.38 4.60
C SER A 121 23.19 -21.48 3.54
N GLN A 122 22.68 -22.68 3.86
CA GLN A 122 22.66 -23.81 2.92
C GLN A 122 21.31 -23.96 2.20
N LYS A 123 20.25 -23.36 2.75
CA LYS A 123 18.88 -23.50 2.21
C LYS A 123 18.18 -22.16 2.11
N VAL A 124 17.25 -22.09 1.16
CA VAL A 124 16.29 -20.98 1.01
C VAL A 124 14.89 -21.56 1.06
N ALA A 125 14.08 -21.09 1.98
CA ALA A 125 12.64 -21.31 1.98
C ALA A 125 11.93 -20.17 1.24
N PHE A 126 10.83 -20.48 0.58
CA PHE A 126 10.01 -19.49 -0.11
C PHE A 126 8.55 -19.94 -0.19
N ILE A 127 7.67 -18.98 -0.31
CA ILE A 127 6.27 -19.23 -0.60
C ILE A 127 6.10 -19.21 -2.13
N ALA A 128 5.33 -20.16 -2.67
CA ALA A 128 4.90 -20.12 -4.06
C ALA A 128 3.39 -20.27 -4.14
N ASP A 129 2.75 -19.38 -4.89
CA ASP A 129 1.32 -19.34 -5.09
C ASP A 129 0.96 -19.99 -6.42
N GLU A 130 -0.11 -20.80 -6.42
CA GLU A 130 -0.77 -21.19 -7.65
C GLU A 130 -1.55 -19.98 -8.19
N ASN A 131 -1.49 -19.75 -9.49
CA ASN A 131 -2.28 -18.70 -10.14
C ASN A 131 -3.75 -19.18 -10.24
N SER A 132 -4.41 -19.23 -9.10
CA SER A 132 -5.81 -19.65 -8.93
C SER A 132 -6.63 -18.58 -8.22
N ALA A 133 -7.95 -18.58 -8.44
CA ALA A 133 -8.88 -17.65 -7.80
C ALA A 133 -8.92 -17.81 -6.26
N ILE A 134 -8.56 -18.99 -5.75
CA ILE A 134 -8.39 -19.27 -4.32
C ILE A 134 -6.90 -19.50 -4.10
N PRO A 135 -6.20 -18.66 -3.34
CA PRO A 135 -4.77 -18.82 -3.13
C PRO A 135 -4.49 -20.13 -2.39
N ALA A 136 -3.76 -21.01 -3.03
CA ALA A 136 -3.20 -22.20 -2.43
C ALA A 136 -1.71 -21.96 -2.22
N SER A 137 -1.38 -21.11 -1.24
CA SER A 137 0.00 -20.79 -0.91
C SER A 137 0.70 -22.04 -0.36
N GLN A 138 1.88 -22.35 -0.90
CA GLN A 138 2.67 -23.52 -0.49
C GLN A 138 4.07 -23.08 -0.07
N LEU A 139 4.57 -23.73 0.98
CA LEU A 139 5.96 -23.54 1.43
C LEU A 139 6.88 -24.51 0.67
N TRP A 140 7.88 -23.94 0.04
CA TRP A 140 8.94 -24.65 -0.69
C TRP A 140 10.28 -24.43 -0.03
N ILE A 141 11.19 -25.37 -0.22
CA ILE A 141 12.57 -25.27 0.25
C ILE A 141 13.52 -25.71 -0.87
N ALA A 142 14.61 -25.01 -1.02
CA ALA A 142 15.65 -25.30 -1.99
C ALA A 142 17.01 -25.41 -1.31
N ASP A 143 17.84 -26.35 -1.76
CA ASP A 143 19.26 -26.43 -1.42
C ASP A 143 20.05 -25.50 -2.35
N VAL A 144 20.88 -24.62 -1.79
CA VAL A 144 21.63 -23.62 -2.54
C VAL A 144 22.68 -24.22 -3.49
N LYS A 145 23.18 -25.43 -3.21
CA LYS A 145 24.15 -26.12 -4.06
C LYS A 145 23.47 -26.81 -5.24
N GLY A 146 22.37 -27.49 -4.99
CA GLY A 146 21.62 -28.26 -6.01
C GLY A 146 20.71 -27.36 -6.86
N LEU A 147 20.21 -26.27 -6.33
CA LEU A 147 19.26 -25.33 -6.92
C LEU A 147 17.86 -25.92 -7.17
N ASP A 148 17.66 -27.17 -6.87
CA ASP A 148 16.36 -27.82 -6.97
C ASP A 148 15.52 -27.51 -5.73
N SER A 149 14.24 -27.22 -5.96
CA SER A 149 13.28 -27.00 -4.88
C SER A 149 12.27 -28.15 -4.79
N HIS A 150 11.75 -28.35 -3.58
CA HIS A 150 10.65 -29.26 -3.35
C HIS A 150 9.65 -28.65 -2.35
N LYS A 151 8.39 -29.04 -2.50
CA LYS A 151 7.35 -28.62 -1.58
C LYS A 151 7.57 -29.28 -0.22
N LEU A 152 7.68 -28.45 0.83
CA LEU A 152 7.96 -28.95 2.17
C LEU A 152 6.69 -29.45 2.87
N ALA A 153 5.56 -28.76 2.71
CA ALA A 153 4.29 -29.11 3.35
C ALA A 153 3.10 -28.82 2.44
N ASN A 154 1.98 -29.55 2.68
CA ASN A 154 0.70 -29.25 2.05
C ASN A 154 -0.11 -28.32 2.95
N LEU A 155 -0.18 -27.06 2.61
CA LEU A 155 -0.87 -26.03 3.36
C LEU A 155 -2.24 -25.74 2.71
N ARG A 156 -3.23 -25.41 3.55
CA ARG A 156 -4.57 -25.02 3.09
C ARG A 156 -4.86 -23.62 3.58
N GLY A 157 -4.89 -22.67 2.67
CA GLY A 157 -5.16 -21.27 2.97
C GLY A 157 -4.03 -20.34 2.54
N TYR A 158 -3.96 -19.17 3.18
CA TYR A 158 -2.94 -18.17 2.92
C TYR A 158 -1.77 -18.32 3.90
N VAL A 159 -0.56 -18.34 3.37
CA VAL A 159 0.69 -18.48 4.14
C VAL A 159 1.59 -17.28 3.86
N SER A 160 2.26 -16.78 4.89
CA SER A 160 3.21 -15.67 4.76
C SER A 160 4.34 -15.74 5.79
N THR A 161 5.34 -14.91 5.61
CA THR A 161 6.41 -14.62 6.56
C THR A 161 7.17 -15.88 7.03
N PRO A 162 7.76 -16.67 6.11
CA PRO A 162 8.55 -17.84 6.51
C PRO A 162 9.81 -17.41 7.28
N SER A 163 10.15 -18.13 8.36
CA SER A 163 11.35 -17.87 9.14
C SER A 163 11.88 -19.16 9.76
N PHE A 164 13.16 -19.47 9.53
CA PHE A 164 13.81 -20.62 10.15
C PHE A 164 14.01 -20.42 11.65
N SER A 165 13.85 -21.49 12.41
CA SER A 165 14.29 -21.52 13.80
C SER A 165 15.82 -21.36 13.87
N PRO A 166 16.39 -20.84 14.99
CA PRO A 166 17.83 -20.66 15.13
C PRO A 166 18.66 -21.94 14.93
N ASP A 167 18.09 -23.11 15.19
CA ASP A 167 18.74 -24.43 14.98
C ASP A 167 18.46 -25.03 13.59
N ALA A 168 17.78 -24.31 12.69
CA ALA A 168 17.41 -24.70 11.34
C ALA A 168 16.51 -25.94 11.22
N LYS A 169 15.91 -26.44 12.31
CA LYS A 169 15.06 -27.64 12.26
C LYS A 169 13.60 -27.36 11.91
N MET A 170 13.14 -26.17 12.20
CA MET A 170 11.74 -25.75 11.96
C MET A 170 11.72 -24.52 11.07
N ILE A 171 10.62 -24.37 10.32
CA ILE A 171 10.24 -23.09 9.71
C ILE A 171 8.92 -22.66 10.34
N ALA A 172 8.88 -21.45 10.92
CA ALA A 172 7.65 -20.82 11.32
C ALA A 172 7.07 -20.03 10.14
N VAL A 173 5.74 -19.98 10.07
CA VAL A 173 4.98 -19.18 9.10
C VAL A 173 3.77 -18.56 9.78
N LEU A 174 3.23 -17.51 9.21
CA LEU A 174 1.87 -17.05 9.49
C LEU A 174 0.92 -17.79 8.55
N LEU A 175 -0.06 -18.50 9.13
CA LEU A 175 -1.04 -19.30 8.39
C LEU A 175 -2.45 -18.85 8.73
N ILE A 176 -3.22 -18.51 7.69
CA ILE A 176 -4.68 -18.33 7.78
C ILE A 176 -5.33 -19.54 7.10
N GLU A 177 -5.78 -20.47 7.89
CA GLU A 177 -6.32 -21.73 7.37
C GLU A 177 -7.65 -21.50 6.64
N ASN A 178 -7.81 -22.11 5.46
CA ASN A 178 -9.00 -22.06 4.62
C ASN A 178 -9.41 -20.62 4.18
N MET A 179 -8.49 -19.66 4.19
CA MET A 179 -8.76 -18.30 3.71
C MET A 179 -9.13 -18.32 2.21
N PRO A 180 -10.25 -17.70 1.81
CA PRO A 180 -10.67 -17.70 0.41
C PRO A 180 -9.99 -16.64 -0.47
N ARG A 181 -9.17 -15.76 0.12
CA ARG A 181 -8.45 -14.68 -0.55
C ARG A 181 -7.06 -14.47 0.07
N LYS A 182 -6.22 -13.65 -0.53
CA LYS A 182 -4.98 -13.17 0.12
C LYS A 182 -5.36 -12.32 1.35
N ALA A 183 -4.50 -12.32 2.37
CA ALA A 183 -4.68 -11.48 3.54
C ALA A 183 -4.36 -10.01 3.23
N GLY A 184 -4.87 -9.14 4.06
CA GLY A 184 -4.62 -7.70 4.02
C GLY A 184 -5.81 -6.90 3.46
N PRO A 185 -5.96 -5.64 3.89
CA PRO A 185 -7.07 -4.78 3.49
C PRO A 185 -6.86 -4.17 2.09
N LEU A 186 -5.62 -4.17 1.57
CA LEU A 186 -5.28 -3.62 0.25
C LEU A 186 -5.75 -4.48 -0.92
N VAL A 187 -6.01 -5.78 -0.68
CA VAL A 187 -6.45 -6.72 -1.73
C VAL A 187 -7.98 -6.74 -1.86
N PRO A 188 -8.52 -7.20 -3.01
CA PRO A 188 -9.98 -7.25 -3.21
C PRO A 188 -10.68 -8.08 -2.13
N MET A 189 -11.69 -7.48 -1.48
CA MET A 189 -12.54 -8.16 -0.51
C MET A 189 -13.46 -9.18 -1.17
N THR A 190 -13.89 -10.18 -0.40
CA THR A 190 -14.95 -11.08 -0.87
C THR A 190 -16.26 -10.30 -0.96
N PRO A 191 -17.01 -10.35 -2.08
CA PRO A 191 -18.28 -9.66 -2.17
C PRO A 191 -19.25 -10.11 -1.07
N PRO A 192 -19.88 -9.19 -0.33
CA PRO A 192 -20.86 -9.55 0.68
C PRO A 192 -22.10 -10.19 0.02
N SER A 193 -22.56 -11.33 0.58
CA SER A 193 -23.71 -12.02 0.05
C SER A 193 -24.39 -12.86 1.15
N GLY A 194 -25.72 -12.76 1.24
CA GLY A 194 -26.51 -13.53 2.21
C GLY A 194 -26.48 -12.96 3.61
N LEU A 195 -26.47 -13.84 4.60
CA LEU A 195 -26.33 -13.45 6.01
C LEU A 195 -24.93 -12.94 6.25
N MET A 196 -24.84 -11.72 6.77
CA MET A 196 -23.56 -11.14 7.19
C MET A 196 -23.21 -11.71 8.57
N GLU A 197 -22.41 -12.77 8.56
CA GLU A 197 -21.81 -13.33 9.78
C GLU A 197 -20.35 -12.95 9.82
N GLU A 198 -19.90 -12.58 11.00
CA GLU A 198 -18.48 -12.37 11.24
C GLU A 198 -17.77 -13.74 11.25
N LYS A 199 -17.22 -14.12 10.10
CA LYS A 199 -16.36 -15.29 10.01
C LYS A 199 -14.92 -14.88 10.23
N ILE A 200 -14.41 -15.17 11.41
CA ILE A 200 -13.03 -14.90 11.78
C ILE A 200 -12.11 -15.95 11.12
N TYR A 201 -11.18 -15.47 10.28
CA TYR A 201 -10.07 -16.24 9.75
C TYR A 201 -8.81 -15.83 10.51
N GLU A 202 -8.45 -16.59 11.53
CA GLU A 202 -7.35 -16.25 12.42
C GLU A 202 -6.00 -16.49 11.76
N GLN A 203 -5.13 -15.50 11.78
CA GLN A 203 -3.74 -15.64 11.39
C GLN A 203 -2.93 -16.16 12.56
N ARG A 204 -2.37 -17.36 12.41
CA ARG A 204 -1.70 -18.07 13.49
C ARG A 204 -0.26 -18.39 13.12
N ILE A 205 0.62 -18.45 14.13
CA ILE A 205 1.93 -19.05 13.94
C ILE A 205 1.76 -20.56 13.79
N ALA A 206 2.25 -21.09 12.69
CA ALA A 206 2.42 -22.51 12.45
C ALA A 206 3.89 -22.84 12.26
N THR A 207 4.32 -24.01 12.71
CA THR A 207 5.67 -24.54 12.50
C THR A 207 5.64 -25.74 11.58
N ILE A 208 6.63 -25.85 10.73
CA ILE A 208 6.84 -26.96 9.82
C ILE A 208 8.23 -27.55 10.07
N ASP A 209 8.31 -28.85 10.36
CA ASP A 209 9.58 -29.57 10.48
C ASP A 209 10.28 -29.65 9.13
N VAL A 210 11.56 -29.24 9.05
CA VAL A 210 12.32 -29.12 7.80
C VAL A 210 12.58 -30.48 7.12
N VAL A 211 12.54 -31.59 7.87
CA VAL A 211 12.82 -32.93 7.35
C VAL A 211 11.53 -33.67 7.01
N SER A 212 10.57 -33.71 7.93
CA SER A 212 9.32 -34.47 7.76
C SER A 212 8.21 -33.70 7.05
N GLY A 213 8.26 -32.37 7.05
CA GLY A 213 7.17 -31.51 6.57
C GLY A 213 5.95 -31.49 7.50
N GLU A 214 6.07 -32.04 8.72
CA GLU A 214 4.98 -32.05 9.71
C GLU A 214 4.61 -30.62 10.10
N LEU A 215 3.32 -30.27 9.94
CA LEU A 215 2.74 -28.97 10.24
C LEU A 215 2.07 -28.99 11.61
N LYS A 216 2.37 -27.99 12.43
CA LYS A 216 1.68 -27.74 13.70
C LYS A 216 1.32 -26.28 13.84
N GLN A 217 0.02 -25.96 14.03
CA GLN A 217 -0.40 -24.62 14.47
C GLN A 217 -0.10 -24.48 15.94
N VAL A 218 0.61 -23.42 16.33
CA VAL A 218 1.15 -23.26 17.69
C VAL A 218 0.44 -22.16 18.48
N SER A 219 0.29 -20.96 17.91
CA SER A 219 -0.34 -19.85 18.64
C SER A 219 -1.83 -20.15 18.95
N PRO A 220 -2.43 -19.54 19.99
CA PRO A 220 -3.81 -19.80 20.40
C PRO A 220 -4.82 -19.50 19.29
N PRO A 221 -5.94 -20.25 19.20
CA PRO A 221 -6.92 -20.08 18.12
C PRO A 221 -7.80 -18.82 18.24
N ASP A 222 -7.77 -18.12 19.36
CA ASP A 222 -8.54 -16.88 19.59
C ASP A 222 -7.69 -15.62 19.44
N MET A 223 -6.49 -15.75 18.85
CA MET A 223 -5.53 -14.68 18.67
C MET A 223 -5.11 -14.55 17.20
N TYR A 224 -5.17 -13.34 16.67
CA TYR A 224 -4.62 -12.98 15.38
C TYR A 224 -3.20 -12.43 15.57
N VAL A 225 -2.19 -13.12 15.03
CA VAL A 225 -0.78 -12.73 15.11
C VAL A 225 -0.42 -11.93 13.86
N TYR A 226 0.03 -10.70 14.01
CA TYR A 226 0.43 -9.83 12.88
C TYR A 226 1.89 -10.01 12.49
N GLU A 227 2.77 -10.06 13.50
CA GLU A 227 4.21 -10.20 13.32
C GLU A 227 4.81 -11.09 14.40
N TYR A 228 5.94 -11.70 14.08
CA TYR A 228 6.69 -12.51 15.05
C TYR A 228 8.19 -12.46 14.80
N ASP A 229 8.96 -12.72 15.84
CA ASP A 229 10.42 -12.90 15.80
C ASP A 229 10.84 -14.02 16.75
N TRP A 230 11.73 -14.92 16.29
CA TRP A 230 12.25 -16.00 17.11
C TRP A 230 13.11 -15.47 18.26
N ALA A 231 12.92 -16.02 19.46
CA ALA A 231 13.91 -15.88 20.52
C ALA A 231 15.22 -16.55 20.11
N PRO A 232 16.39 -16.04 20.54
CA PRO A 232 17.68 -16.59 20.16
C PRO A 232 17.89 -18.07 20.52
N ASP A 233 17.19 -18.56 21.54
CA ASP A 233 17.24 -19.97 21.98
C ASP A 233 16.23 -20.88 21.24
N GLY A 234 15.42 -20.32 20.33
CA GLY A 234 14.43 -21.06 19.55
C GLY A 234 13.22 -21.57 20.35
N LYS A 235 13.03 -21.14 21.60
CA LYS A 235 11.97 -21.68 22.46
C LYS A 235 10.71 -20.82 22.54
N SER A 236 10.74 -19.62 21.98
CA SER A 236 9.58 -18.72 21.95
C SER A 236 9.66 -17.72 20.81
N TRP A 237 8.56 -17.00 20.63
CA TRP A 237 8.49 -15.83 19.73
C TRP A 237 8.10 -14.57 20.51
N ALA A 238 8.63 -13.42 20.13
CA ALA A 238 8.01 -12.13 20.38
C ALA A 238 6.98 -11.87 19.28
N VAL A 239 5.77 -11.46 19.65
CA VAL A 239 4.69 -11.27 18.69
C VAL A 239 3.90 -9.99 18.95
N SER A 240 3.44 -9.34 17.87
CA SER A 240 2.34 -8.40 17.91
C SER A 240 1.05 -9.15 17.58
N ALA A 241 0.04 -9.04 18.45
CA ALA A 241 -1.20 -9.80 18.29
C ALA A 241 -2.39 -9.12 18.97
N ALA A 242 -3.60 -9.45 18.50
CA ALA A 242 -4.85 -9.04 19.13
C ALA A 242 -5.88 -10.18 19.09
N LYS A 243 -6.92 -10.05 19.92
CA LYS A 243 -8.13 -10.88 19.78
C LYS A 243 -9.00 -10.35 18.65
N GLY A 244 -9.78 -11.24 18.05
CA GLY A 244 -10.67 -10.89 16.95
C GLY A 244 -9.98 -10.98 15.60
N SER A 245 -10.63 -10.46 14.57
CA SER A 245 -10.29 -10.75 13.20
C SER A 245 -9.52 -9.65 12.49
N GLY A 246 -8.63 -10.10 11.62
CA GLY A 246 -8.15 -9.34 10.50
C GLY A 246 -7.34 -8.11 10.85
N ASP A 247 -7.22 -7.27 9.84
CA ASP A 247 -6.33 -6.11 9.87
C ASP A 247 -6.83 -5.01 10.82
N ASN A 248 -8.14 -4.94 11.08
CA ASN A 248 -8.74 -3.96 11.98
C ASN A 248 -8.13 -3.95 13.39
N ASN A 249 -7.92 -5.12 13.95
CA ASN A 249 -7.44 -5.23 15.33
C ASN A 249 -5.91 -5.06 15.46
N TRP A 250 -5.18 -4.87 14.38
CA TRP A 250 -3.76 -4.49 14.45
C TRP A 250 -3.55 -3.19 15.22
N TRP A 251 -4.48 -2.25 15.09
CA TRP A 251 -4.44 -0.95 15.78
C TRP A 251 -4.53 -1.05 17.30
N ILE A 252 -5.10 -2.14 17.81
CA ILE A 252 -5.21 -2.43 19.23
C ILE A 252 -4.30 -3.58 19.68
N ALA A 253 -3.41 -4.03 18.81
CA ALA A 253 -2.48 -5.12 19.07
C ALA A 253 -1.58 -4.83 20.28
N ARG A 254 -1.20 -5.88 20.98
CA ARG A 254 -0.30 -5.85 22.11
C ARG A 254 0.92 -6.70 21.83
N LEU A 255 1.96 -6.51 22.65
CA LEU A 255 3.18 -7.30 22.58
C LEU A 255 3.07 -8.51 23.52
N TYR A 256 3.36 -9.68 22.97
CA TYR A 256 3.35 -10.95 23.71
C TYR A 256 4.62 -11.75 23.47
N THR A 257 4.85 -12.75 24.33
CA THR A 257 5.70 -13.91 24.00
C THR A 257 4.81 -15.15 23.84
N VAL A 258 5.19 -16.03 22.91
CA VAL A 258 4.51 -17.32 22.66
C VAL A 258 5.54 -18.42 22.81
N ASP A 259 5.28 -19.42 23.69
CA ASP A 259 6.12 -20.61 23.83
C ASP A 259 6.01 -21.49 22.58
N ALA A 260 7.12 -21.88 21.98
CA ALA A 260 7.16 -22.57 20.70
C ALA A 260 6.66 -24.03 20.76
N ILE A 261 6.57 -24.63 21.94
CA ILE A 261 6.13 -26.02 22.12
C ILE A 261 4.66 -26.06 22.54
N SER A 262 4.32 -25.33 23.61
CA SER A 262 2.98 -25.36 24.21
C SER A 262 1.99 -24.39 23.59
N GLY A 263 2.48 -23.35 22.88
CA GLY A 263 1.65 -22.25 22.38
C GLY A 263 1.16 -21.30 23.47
N THR A 264 1.64 -21.46 24.70
CA THR A 264 1.27 -20.56 25.80
C THR A 264 1.68 -19.12 25.47
N MET A 265 0.69 -18.23 25.47
CA MET A 265 0.85 -16.82 25.16
C MET A 265 0.83 -15.99 26.45
N ARG A 266 1.82 -15.10 26.60
CA ARG A 266 1.94 -14.21 27.75
C ARG A 266 2.07 -12.77 27.29
N GLU A 267 1.17 -11.90 27.75
CA GLU A 267 1.24 -10.47 27.50
C GLU A 267 2.49 -9.86 28.16
N ILE A 268 3.23 -9.09 27.37
CA ILE A 268 4.42 -8.34 27.81
C ILE A 268 4.06 -6.88 28.05
N LEU A 269 3.29 -6.31 27.12
CA LEU A 269 2.98 -4.89 27.12
C LEU A 269 1.70 -4.60 26.36
N LYS A 270 0.84 -3.74 26.95
CA LYS A 270 -0.18 -2.98 26.22
C LYS A 270 0.41 -1.64 25.83
N PRO A 271 0.72 -1.39 24.54
CA PRO A 271 1.33 -0.14 24.11
C PRO A 271 0.33 1.04 24.21
N LYS A 272 0.84 2.27 24.22
CA LYS A 272 0.03 3.49 24.13
C LYS A 272 -0.36 3.82 22.70
N LEU A 273 0.52 3.52 21.76
CA LEU A 273 0.35 3.68 20.32
C LEU A 273 0.54 2.31 19.67
N GLN A 274 0.34 2.21 18.36
CA GLN A 274 0.47 0.95 17.64
C GLN A 274 1.90 0.39 17.77
N VAL A 275 2.04 -0.93 17.75
CA VAL A 275 3.31 -1.65 17.87
C VAL A 275 3.61 -2.42 16.60
N ALA A 276 4.86 -2.33 16.13
CA ALA A 276 5.36 -3.05 14.97
C ALA A 276 6.81 -3.53 15.16
N VAL A 277 7.23 -4.46 14.34
CA VAL A 277 8.62 -4.94 14.21
C VAL A 277 9.22 -5.39 15.56
N PRO A 278 8.56 -6.29 16.32
CA PRO A 278 9.13 -6.80 17.57
C PRO A 278 10.37 -7.65 17.28
N ARG A 279 11.48 -7.41 18.02
CA ARG A 279 12.76 -8.13 17.86
C ARG A 279 13.39 -8.45 19.20
N PHE A 280 13.71 -9.71 19.44
CA PHE A 280 14.45 -10.13 20.61
C PHE A 280 15.86 -9.57 20.63
N SER A 281 16.34 -9.16 21.82
CA SER A 281 17.76 -8.91 22.04
C SER A 281 18.57 -10.21 21.93
N PRO A 282 19.86 -10.16 21.59
CA PRO A 282 20.72 -11.35 21.44
C PRO A 282 20.80 -12.24 22.67
N ASP A 283 20.61 -11.67 23.87
CA ASP A 283 20.58 -12.41 25.14
C ASP A 283 19.18 -12.92 25.51
N GLY A 284 18.16 -12.62 24.70
CA GLY A 284 16.77 -13.02 24.94
C GLY A 284 16.10 -12.34 26.14
N GLN A 285 16.69 -11.28 26.73
CA GLN A 285 16.16 -10.65 27.94
C GLN A 285 15.24 -9.47 27.67
N SER A 286 15.31 -8.91 26.46
CA SER A 286 14.53 -7.73 26.05
C SER A 286 13.92 -7.90 24.66
N ILE A 287 12.87 -7.12 24.38
CA ILE A 287 12.29 -6.98 23.06
C ILE A 287 12.37 -5.50 22.67
N ALA A 288 12.98 -5.22 21.50
CA ALA A 288 12.89 -3.93 20.85
C ALA A 288 11.69 -3.93 19.87
N TYR A 289 11.05 -2.77 19.72
CA TYR A 289 9.92 -2.61 18.79
C TYR A 289 9.79 -1.14 18.36
N ILE A 290 9.07 -0.92 17.26
CA ILE A 290 8.69 0.42 16.81
C ILE A 290 7.30 0.71 17.37
N SER A 291 7.08 1.96 17.82
CA SER A 291 5.74 2.42 18.23
C SER A 291 5.48 3.83 17.73
N GLY A 292 4.38 3.99 17.02
CA GLY A 292 3.89 5.24 16.47
C GLY A 292 2.37 5.24 16.36
N ILE A 293 1.80 6.38 15.99
CA ILE A 293 0.33 6.48 15.83
C ILE A 293 -0.18 5.60 14.69
N MET A 294 0.66 5.32 13.69
CA MET A 294 0.40 4.40 12.60
C MET A 294 1.65 3.55 12.37
N SER A 295 1.54 2.25 12.52
CA SER A 295 2.62 1.28 12.34
C SER A 295 2.03 -0.09 12.05
N ASP A 296 1.62 -0.32 10.81
CA ASP A 296 1.01 -1.56 10.31
C ASP A 296 1.72 -2.09 9.07
N GLN A 297 1.18 -3.14 8.46
CA GLN A 297 1.77 -3.74 7.25
C GLN A 297 1.84 -2.80 6.04
N GLY A 298 1.00 -1.77 5.98
CA GLY A 298 0.96 -0.80 4.88
C GLY A 298 1.88 0.39 5.10
N SER A 299 2.19 0.69 6.36
CA SER A 299 2.90 1.92 6.72
C SER A 299 3.49 1.81 8.13
N THR A 300 4.80 1.71 8.25
CA THR A 300 5.49 1.61 9.54
C THR A 300 6.31 2.87 9.81
N GLY A 301 6.09 3.46 10.98
CA GLY A 301 6.84 4.62 11.46
C GLY A 301 6.66 4.84 12.96
N GLY A 302 7.63 5.50 13.60
CA GLY A 302 7.54 5.82 15.02
C GLY A 302 8.90 5.89 15.69
N ASP A 303 8.88 5.88 17.02
CA ASP A 303 10.05 5.79 17.87
C ASP A 303 10.41 4.33 18.19
N ILE A 304 11.67 4.09 18.56
CA ILE A 304 12.17 2.78 18.97
C ILE A 304 12.06 2.64 20.48
N PHE A 305 11.42 1.55 20.91
CA PHE A 305 11.26 1.20 22.32
C PHE A 305 11.94 -0.12 22.66
N VAL A 306 12.29 -0.28 23.92
CA VAL A 306 12.75 -1.56 24.48
C VAL A 306 11.98 -1.86 25.77
N VAL A 307 11.53 -3.11 25.93
CA VAL A 307 10.86 -3.62 27.12
C VAL A 307 11.51 -4.94 27.58
N PRO A 308 11.68 -5.20 28.89
CA PRO A 308 12.11 -6.50 29.38
C PRO A 308 11.13 -7.61 28.99
N VAL A 309 11.65 -8.79 28.62
CA VAL A 309 10.79 -9.97 28.34
C VAL A 309 9.92 -10.34 29.54
N SER A 310 10.37 -10.09 30.75
CA SER A 310 9.55 -10.28 31.98
C SER A 310 8.33 -9.36 32.06
N GLY A 311 8.23 -8.36 31.18
CA GLY A 311 7.26 -7.27 31.27
C GLY A 311 7.79 -6.10 32.10
N GLY A 312 7.00 -5.03 32.18
CA GLY A 312 7.33 -3.82 32.90
C GLY A 312 7.23 -2.57 32.03
N GLU A 313 7.89 -1.49 32.45
CA GLU A 313 7.88 -0.22 31.74
C GLU A 313 8.76 -0.28 30.49
N ALA A 314 8.19 0.08 29.35
CA ALA A 314 8.94 0.23 28.10
C ALA A 314 9.67 1.57 28.06
N ARG A 315 10.94 1.53 27.63
CA ARG A 315 11.78 2.71 27.51
C ARG A 315 11.88 3.17 26.05
N ASN A 316 11.49 4.40 25.77
CA ASN A 316 11.74 5.04 24.47
C ASN A 316 13.23 5.35 24.32
N LEU A 317 13.87 4.80 23.28
CA LEU A 317 15.28 5.01 22.96
C LEU A 317 15.52 6.23 22.06
N THR A 318 14.51 6.70 21.35
CA THR A 318 14.62 7.76 20.33
C THR A 318 13.67 8.94 20.57
N PRO A 319 13.46 9.40 21.81
CA PRO A 319 12.49 10.46 22.10
C PRO A 319 12.87 11.75 21.38
N GLY A 320 11.94 12.28 20.58
CA GLY A 320 12.11 13.53 19.83
C GLY A 320 13.03 13.42 18.62
N MET A 321 13.35 12.22 18.17
CA MET A 321 14.04 11.98 16.89
C MET A 321 13.32 12.70 15.73
N LYS A 322 14.10 13.26 14.79
CA LYS A 322 13.57 13.96 13.60
C LYS A 322 13.54 13.04 12.37
N ALA A 323 13.22 11.79 12.60
CA ALA A 323 13.04 10.74 11.62
C ALA A 323 11.98 9.76 12.13
N SER A 324 11.47 8.88 11.27
CA SER A 324 10.54 7.83 11.63
C SER A 324 11.21 6.49 11.36
N ALA A 325 11.45 5.69 12.40
CA ALA A 325 12.01 4.33 12.25
C ALA A 325 11.01 3.45 11.50
N THR A 326 11.49 2.64 10.55
CA THR A 326 10.65 1.80 9.70
C THR A 326 10.94 0.30 9.85
N TRP A 327 12.13 -0.06 10.27
CA TRP A 327 12.57 -1.43 10.53
C TRP A 327 13.74 -1.41 11.51
N LEU A 328 13.93 -2.49 12.25
CA LEU A 328 15.06 -2.60 13.20
C LEU A 328 15.57 -4.05 13.35
N LYS A 329 16.85 -4.16 13.73
CA LYS A 329 17.49 -5.42 14.11
C LYS A 329 18.60 -5.17 15.13
N TRP A 330 18.73 -6.02 16.12
CA TRP A 330 19.87 -6.01 17.02
C TRP A 330 21.15 -6.45 16.29
N THR A 331 22.20 -5.66 16.39
CA THR A 331 23.54 -5.97 15.84
C THR A 331 24.59 -6.24 16.92
N GLY A 332 24.18 -6.19 18.17
CA GLY A 332 25.00 -6.50 19.32
C GLY A 332 24.20 -6.40 20.62
N PRO A 333 24.81 -6.73 21.78
CA PRO A 333 24.09 -6.76 23.06
C PRO A 333 23.41 -5.44 23.46
N ASN A 334 23.97 -4.32 22.99
CA ASN A 334 23.50 -2.97 23.31
C ASN A 334 23.34 -2.08 22.06
N GLN A 335 23.29 -2.67 20.88
CA GLN A 335 23.18 -1.90 19.64
C GLN A 335 22.04 -2.41 18.78
N ILE A 336 21.16 -1.49 18.38
CA ILE A 336 20.10 -1.71 17.41
C ILE A 336 20.45 -0.91 16.15
N LEU A 337 20.50 -1.59 15.01
CA LEU A 337 20.50 -0.97 13.69
C LEU A 337 19.05 -0.79 13.27
N PHE A 338 18.73 0.34 12.67
CA PHE A 338 17.41 0.59 12.15
C PHE A 338 17.46 1.38 10.84
N THR A 339 16.43 1.20 10.03
CA THR A 339 16.15 2.04 8.88
C THR A 339 15.16 3.12 9.27
N GLU A 340 15.19 4.22 8.55
CA GLU A 340 14.35 5.37 8.86
C GLU A 340 13.93 6.14 7.61
N ASN A 341 12.78 6.75 7.68
CA ASN A 341 12.37 7.83 6.82
C ASN A 341 12.86 9.14 7.46
N ILE A 342 13.67 9.89 6.76
CA ILE A 342 14.27 11.13 7.25
C ILE A 342 14.27 12.21 6.16
N ASP A 343 13.51 13.28 6.36
CA ASP A 343 13.45 14.43 5.45
C ASP A 343 13.18 14.03 3.98
N GLY A 344 12.22 13.09 3.78
CA GLY A 344 11.87 12.54 2.47
C GLY A 344 12.89 11.57 1.86
N ASN A 345 13.89 11.12 2.61
CA ASN A 345 14.95 10.22 2.19
C ASN A 345 14.93 8.90 2.98
N SER A 346 15.61 7.89 2.46
CA SER A 346 15.95 6.71 3.25
C SER A 346 17.20 6.97 4.08
N GLY A 347 17.15 6.58 5.35
CA GLY A 347 18.28 6.61 6.27
C GLY A 347 18.54 5.24 6.90
N ILE A 348 19.75 5.05 7.39
CA ILE A 348 20.16 3.93 8.24
C ILE A 348 20.92 4.52 9.43
N ALA A 349 20.51 4.15 10.62
CA ALA A 349 21.15 4.62 11.85
C ALA A 349 21.28 3.48 12.86
N THR A 350 22.06 3.72 13.90
CA THR A 350 22.13 2.86 15.07
C THR A 350 21.69 3.61 16.30
N VAL A 351 21.08 2.89 17.25
CA VAL A 351 20.78 3.42 18.57
C VAL A 351 21.35 2.51 19.66
N SER A 352 21.95 3.12 20.67
CA SER A 352 22.43 2.39 21.84
C SER A 352 21.26 1.95 22.71
N GLY A 353 21.10 0.64 22.92
CA GLY A 353 20.12 0.09 23.83
C GLY A 353 20.28 0.55 25.27
N ALA A 354 21.51 0.90 25.72
CA ALA A 354 21.76 1.40 27.04
C ALA A 354 21.48 2.90 27.20
N SER A 355 22.02 3.75 26.30
CA SER A 355 22.00 5.22 26.46
C SER A 355 20.93 5.92 25.60
N GLY A 356 20.37 5.27 24.56
CA GLY A 356 19.51 5.91 23.58
C GLY A 356 20.26 6.82 22.60
N GLN A 357 21.60 6.80 22.58
CA GLN A 357 22.37 7.60 21.64
C GLN A 357 22.18 7.09 20.21
N VAL A 358 21.66 7.95 19.35
CA VAL A 358 21.48 7.69 17.92
C VAL A 358 22.72 8.13 17.15
N ARG A 359 23.16 7.34 16.18
CA ARG A 359 24.24 7.65 15.25
C ARG A 359 23.83 7.31 13.82
N GLN A 360 23.81 8.30 12.95
CA GLN A 360 23.60 8.11 11.52
C GLN A 360 24.72 7.26 10.91
N VAL A 361 24.37 6.23 10.15
CA VAL A 361 25.30 5.36 9.43
C VAL A 361 25.31 5.71 7.95
N TRP A 362 24.13 5.92 7.37
CA TRP A 362 23.96 6.26 5.96
C TRP A 362 22.66 7.04 5.75
N ASN A 363 22.65 7.92 4.76
CA ASN A 363 21.48 8.65 4.29
C ASN A 363 21.65 8.94 2.79
N GLY A 364 20.57 8.83 2.00
CA GLY A 364 20.65 9.06 0.55
C GLY A 364 19.29 9.39 -0.09
N PHE A 365 19.37 10.17 -1.18
CA PHE A 365 18.22 10.54 -2.02
C PHE A 365 17.70 9.37 -2.85
N GLU A 366 17.36 8.29 -2.21
CA GLU A 366 16.91 7.05 -2.81
C GLU A 366 15.91 6.35 -1.89
N MET A 367 15.12 5.49 -2.45
CA MET A 367 14.33 4.54 -1.70
C MET A 367 15.09 3.22 -1.60
N LEU A 368 15.30 2.75 -0.37
CA LEU A 368 15.82 1.44 -0.06
C LEU A 368 14.68 0.51 0.28
N SER A 369 14.70 -0.73 -0.24
CA SER A 369 13.81 -1.78 0.22
C SER A 369 14.52 -3.14 0.19
N ALA A 370 14.02 -4.10 0.95
CA ALA A 370 14.44 -5.49 0.86
C ALA A 370 13.27 -6.41 0.51
N ASP A 371 12.05 -6.07 0.90
CA ASP A 371 10.81 -6.83 0.66
C ASP A 371 9.78 -6.14 -0.24
N GLY A 372 10.11 -4.97 -0.76
CA GLY A 372 9.24 -4.21 -1.67
C GLY A 372 8.19 -3.32 -1.00
N TRP A 373 8.05 -3.34 0.33
CA TRP A 373 7.00 -2.58 1.02
C TRP A 373 7.49 -1.32 1.71
N GLY A 374 8.50 -1.41 2.55
CA GLY A 374 8.99 -0.30 3.35
C GLY A 374 10.45 -0.01 3.13
N ILE A 375 10.98 0.99 3.86
CA ILE A 375 12.41 1.21 3.92
C ILE A 375 12.99 0.16 4.86
N GLN A 376 13.66 -0.83 4.30
CA GLN A 376 14.37 -1.85 5.06
C GLN A 376 15.55 -2.41 4.28
N ILE A 377 16.42 -3.14 4.96
CA ILE A 377 17.56 -3.84 4.39
C ILE A 377 17.60 -5.29 4.88
N SER A 378 18.12 -6.18 4.07
CA SER A 378 18.49 -7.52 4.53
C SER A 378 19.90 -7.49 5.07
N LEU A 379 20.11 -8.03 6.28
CA LEU A 379 21.36 -7.92 7.03
C LEU A 379 21.92 -9.30 7.36
N ALA A 380 23.18 -9.54 7.02
CA ALA A 380 23.92 -10.76 7.37
C ALA A 380 24.21 -10.84 8.89
N SER A 381 24.69 -12.01 9.35
CA SER A 381 24.97 -12.24 10.77
C SER A 381 26.14 -11.43 11.32
N ASP A 382 26.98 -10.87 10.45
CA ASP A 382 28.08 -9.97 10.86
C ASP A 382 27.62 -8.58 11.28
N GLY A 383 26.31 -8.25 11.08
CA GLY A 383 25.72 -6.97 11.43
C GLY A 383 26.16 -5.79 10.55
N ASN A 384 26.85 -6.04 9.43
CA ASN A 384 27.39 -5.01 8.54
C ASN A 384 27.17 -5.30 7.06
N SER A 385 27.37 -6.55 6.61
CA SER A 385 27.08 -6.96 5.24
C SER A 385 25.58 -7.00 5.01
N SER A 386 25.11 -6.42 3.92
CA SER A 386 23.68 -6.26 3.65
C SER A 386 23.35 -6.37 2.17
N ALA A 387 22.10 -6.70 1.86
CA ALA A 387 21.51 -6.57 0.53
C ALA A 387 20.33 -5.60 0.56
N VAL A 388 20.15 -4.89 -0.54
CA VAL A 388 19.13 -3.86 -0.67
C VAL A 388 18.74 -3.67 -2.14
N VAL A 389 17.47 -3.43 -2.39
CA VAL A 389 16.99 -2.88 -3.66
C VAL A 389 17.09 -1.37 -3.57
N ARG A 390 17.87 -0.76 -4.46
CA ARG A 390 18.02 0.71 -4.53
C ARG A 390 17.35 1.23 -5.78
N GLN A 391 16.58 2.29 -5.62
CA GLN A 391 15.95 3.03 -6.69
C GLN A 391 15.86 4.51 -6.34
N SER A 392 15.69 5.36 -7.35
CA SER A 392 15.39 6.77 -7.16
C SER A 392 14.44 7.26 -8.25
N ILE A 393 14.06 8.54 -8.21
CA ILE A 393 13.27 9.15 -9.28
C ILE A 393 13.96 9.04 -10.65
N SER A 394 15.29 9.03 -10.69
CA SER A 394 16.07 8.98 -11.95
C SER A 394 16.69 7.60 -12.23
N SER A 395 16.64 6.67 -11.29
CA SER A 395 17.28 5.36 -11.40
C SER A 395 16.31 4.25 -11.10
N PRO A 396 16.08 3.30 -12.03
CA PRO A 396 15.20 2.17 -11.81
C PRO A 396 15.78 1.20 -10.77
N PRO A 397 14.95 0.29 -10.19
CA PRO A 397 15.38 -0.63 -9.13
C PRO A 397 16.44 -1.59 -9.60
N GLU A 398 17.47 -1.80 -8.76
CA GLU A 398 18.51 -2.81 -8.93
C GLU A 398 18.92 -3.37 -7.57
N VAL A 399 19.39 -4.61 -7.51
CA VAL A 399 19.94 -5.22 -6.29
C VAL A 399 21.37 -4.77 -6.08
N TRP A 400 21.68 -4.38 -4.86
CA TRP A 400 22.99 -3.99 -4.39
C TRP A 400 23.35 -4.77 -3.13
N ALA A 401 24.61 -5.10 -2.93
CA ALA A 401 25.06 -5.76 -1.70
C ALA A 401 26.50 -5.38 -1.32
N GLY A 402 26.81 -5.60 -0.06
CA GLY A 402 28.10 -5.30 0.57
C GLY A 402 27.94 -4.67 1.93
N PRO A 403 29.02 -4.09 2.49
CA PRO A 403 28.95 -3.34 3.72
C PRO A 403 27.96 -2.17 3.60
N ILE A 404 27.24 -1.87 4.69
CA ILE A 404 26.26 -0.78 4.71
C ILE A 404 26.88 0.52 4.23
N GLY A 405 26.26 1.15 3.22
CA GLY A 405 26.72 2.38 2.58
C GLY A 405 27.86 2.22 1.57
N ALA A 406 28.52 1.06 1.53
CA ALA A 406 29.56 0.72 0.55
C ALA A 406 29.12 -0.42 -0.41
N TRP A 407 27.85 -0.45 -0.72
CA TRP A 407 27.28 -1.48 -1.58
C TRP A 407 27.82 -1.43 -3.00
N ARG A 408 27.89 -2.59 -3.62
CA ARG A 408 28.14 -2.76 -5.04
C ARG A 408 26.86 -3.23 -5.74
N LYS A 409 26.65 -2.75 -6.94
CA LYS A 409 25.55 -3.18 -7.80
C LYS A 409 25.76 -4.64 -8.21
N LEU A 410 24.81 -5.51 -7.93
CA LEU A 410 24.85 -6.93 -8.29
C LEU A 410 24.12 -7.21 -9.59
N THR A 411 23.02 -6.52 -9.87
CA THR A 411 22.18 -6.79 -11.04
C THR A 411 22.35 -5.73 -12.11
N SER A 412 22.02 -6.08 -13.34
CA SER A 412 21.91 -5.18 -14.50
C SER A 412 20.54 -5.31 -15.17
N LEU A 413 19.52 -5.68 -14.37
CA LEU A 413 18.17 -6.00 -14.83
C LEU A 413 17.53 -4.85 -15.62
N ASN A 414 17.75 -3.63 -15.15
CA ASN A 414 17.22 -2.40 -15.72
C ASN A 414 18.31 -1.48 -16.33
N SER A 415 19.49 -2.00 -16.65
CA SER A 415 20.65 -1.20 -17.08
C SER A 415 20.41 -0.36 -18.35
N THR A 416 19.49 -0.79 -19.22
CA THR A 416 19.12 -0.08 -20.47
C THR A 416 17.96 0.90 -20.26
N VAL A 417 17.27 0.82 -19.12
CA VAL A 417 16.14 1.67 -18.78
C VAL A 417 16.65 3.02 -18.29
N LYS A 418 16.18 4.11 -18.90
CA LYS A 418 16.55 5.48 -18.55
C LYS A 418 15.30 6.30 -18.29
N ALA A 419 15.36 7.19 -17.29
CA ALA A 419 14.26 8.13 -17.04
C ALA A 419 13.98 8.97 -18.30
N ALA A 420 12.69 9.08 -18.65
CA ALA A 420 12.21 9.85 -19.78
C ALA A 420 11.56 11.18 -19.35
N TRP A 421 11.82 11.62 -18.13
CA TRP A 421 11.26 12.78 -17.45
C TRP A 421 12.33 13.72 -16.90
N GLY A 422 11.91 14.82 -16.28
CA GLY A 422 12.80 15.85 -15.74
C GLY A 422 13.52 15.45 -14.45
N GLU A 423 14.36 16.36 -13.96
CA GLU A 423 15.02 16.21 -12.65
C GLU A 423 14.03 16.35 -11.49
N ALA A 424 14.39 15.84 -10.34
CA ALA A 424 13.63 16.02 -9.12
C ALA A 424 14.48 16.69 -8.03
N ARG A 425 13.84 17.50 -7.20
CA ARG A 425 14.48 18.20 -6.08
C ARG A 425 13.74 17.94 -4.79
N ASN A 426 14.50 17.74 -3.71
CA ASN A 426 13.98 17.79 -2.36
C ASN A 426 13.77 19.28 -2.02
N VAL A 427 12.51 19.68 -1.77
CA VAL A 427 12.13 21.06 -1.54
C VAL A 427 11.54 21.25 -0.16
N HIS A 428 11.75 22.44 0.42
CA HIS A 428 11.31 22.78 1.76
C HIS A 428 10.59 24.12 1.79
N TRP A 429 9.60 24.22 2.64
CA TRP A 429 8.92 25.48 2.93
C TRP A 429 8.48 25.54 4.40
N THR A 430 7.97 26.66 4.83
CA THR A 430 7.50 26.84 6.20
C THR A 430 6.04 27.24 6.18
N ASN A 431 5.23 26.60 7.03
CA ASN A 431 3.86 26.99 7.30
C ASN A 431 3.57 26.92 8.79
N ASP A 432 2.90 27.93 9.37
CA ASP A 432 2.59 28.03 10.80
C ASP A 432 3.83 27.76 11.71
N GLY A 433 5.01 28.26 11.31
CA GLY A 433 6.28 28.06 12.02
C GLY A 433 6.83 26.63 11.95
N THR A 434 6.27 25.76 11.10
CA THR A 434 6.67 24.36 10.91
C THR A 434 7.36 24.21 9.57
N GLY A 435 8.54 23.57 9.56
CA GLY A 435 9.21 23.14 8.32
C GLY A 435 8.45 21.98 7.69
N ILE A 436 8.19 22.08 6.41
CA ILE A 436 7.52 21.07 5.58
C ILE A 436 8.46 20.68 4.45
N GLN A 437 8.47 19.41 4.11
CA GLN A 437 9.29 18.85 3.04
C GLN A 437 8.40 18.30 1.91
N GLY A 438 8.91 18.25 0.69
CA GLY A 438 8.30 17.57 -0.44
C GLY A 438 9.29 17.29 -1.56
N TRP A 439 8.86 16.51 -2.54
CA TRP A 439 9.60 16.25 -3.77
C TRP A 439 8.96 17.02 -4.92
N LEU A 440 9.76 17.83 -5.62
CA LEU A 440 9.34 18.54 -6.84
C LEU A 440 10.01 17.90 -8.04
N LEU A 441 9.21 17.25 -8.90
CA LEU A 441 9.63 16.76 -10.20
C LEU A 441 9.38 17.85 -11.24
N PHE A 442 10.42 18.18 -12.01
CA PHE A 442 10.37 19.22 -13.02
C PHE A 442 9.76 18.72 -14.34
N PRO A 443 9.18 19.59 -15.16
CA PRO A 443 8.84 19.27 -16.54
C PRO A 443 10.06 18.73 -17.31
N LYS A 444 9.87 17.73 -18.16
CA LYS A 444 10.95 17.12 -18.95
C LYS A 444 11.75 18.17 -19.75
N ASP A 445 11.05 19.10 -20.39
CA ASP A 445 11.64 20.15 -21.21
C ASP A 445 11.55 21.50 -20.49
N TYR A 446 12.04 21.52 -19.23
CA TYR A 446 11.99 22.69 -18.38
C TYR A 446 12.76 23.88 -18.95
N ASP A 447 12.10 25.04 -19.00
CA ASP A 447 12.61 26.29 -19.52
C ASP A 447 12.14 27.44 -18.62
N THR A 448 13.06 28.13 -17.99
CA THR A 448 12.76 29.22 -17.04
C THR A 448 12.00 30.41 -17.68
N SER A 449 11.98 30.53 -19.01
CA SER A 449 11.22 31.56 -19.71
C SER A 449 9.75 31.26 -19.90
N LYS A 450 9.32 30.03 -19.60
CA LYS A 450 7.94 29.54 -19.76
C LYS A 450 7.30 29.26 -18.41
N LYS A 451 5.98 29.38 -18.34
CA LYS A 451 5.19 28.92 -17.20
C LYS A 451 4.64 27.50 -17.44
N PHE A 452 4.65 26.67 -16.42
CA PHE A 452 4.23 25.27 -16.48
C PHE A 452 3.12 24.98 -15.49
N PRO A 453 2.13 24.15 -15.84
CA PRO A 453 1.15 23.64 -14.90
C PRO A 453 1.83 22.91 -13.72
N LEU A 454 1.16 22.89 -12.58
CA LEU A 454 1.60 22.13 -11.40
C LEU A 454 0.51 21.15 -10.98
N ILE A 455 0.86 19.88 -10.85
CA ILE A 455 0.05 18.87 -10.18
C ILE A 455 0.60 18.66 -8.78
N VAL A 456 -0.26 18.79 -7.77
CA VAL A 456 0.04 18.39 -6.40
C VAL A 456 -0.41 16.96 -6.20
N VAL A 457 0.52 16.10 -5.79
CA VAL A 457 0.24 14.71 -5.40
C VAL A 457 0.22 14.64 -3.88
N VAL A 458 -0.84 14.08 -3.32
CA VAL A 458 -0.98 13.86 -1.88
C VAL A 458 -0.96 12.35 -1.63
N HIS A 459 -0.03 11.90 -0.76
CA HIS A 459 0.08 10.50 -0.41
C HIS A 459 -1.07 10.00 0.46
N GLY A 460 -1.27 8.68 0.49
CA GLY A 460 -2.19 8.00 1.40
C GLY A 460 -1.65 7.91 2.84
N GLY A 461 -2.29 7.15 3.65
CA GLY A 461 -1.96 6.94 5.06
C GLY A 461 -3.14 7.32 5.96
N PRO A 462 -3.07 8.37 6.77
CA PRO A 462 -2.37 9.67 6.64
C PRO A 462 -0.87 9.64 6.94
N SER A 463 -0.41 8.73 7.77
CA SER A 463 1.00 8.64 8.13
C SER A 463 1.76 7.76 7.16
N ALA A 464 2.35 8.37 6.15
CA ALA A 464 3.24 7.82 5.13
C ALA A 464 4.21 8.91 4.69
N ALA A 465 4.93 8.73 3.59
CA ALA A 465 5.72 9.79 2.98
C ALA A 465 5.88 9.61 1.47
N CYS A 466 5.94 10.72 0.76
CA CYS A 466 6.47 10.77 -0.58
C CYS A 466 7.97 10.48 -0.54
N MET A 467 8.39 9.42 -1.22
CA MET A 467 9.78 8.96 -1.28
C MET A 467 10.33 9.06 -2.71
N PRO A 468 11.64 9.22 -2.89
CA PRO A 468 12.26 9.35 -4.20
C PRO A 468 12.36 7.99 -4.90
N ARG A 469 11.22 7.44 -5.32
CA ARG A 469 11.11 6.16 -6.03
C ARG A 469 10.92 6.34 -7.52
N TRP A 470 11.22 5.28 -8.29
CA TRP A 470 10.90 5.20 -9.70
C TRP A 470 9.38 5.16 -9.90
N SER A 471 8.82 6.16 -10.59
CA SER A 471 7.38 6.27 -10.85
C SER A 471 7.13 6.66 -12.31
N THR A 472 6.55 5.75 -13.09
CA THR A 472 6.18 6.02 -14.49
C THR A 472 4.99 6.97 -14.61
N ALA A 473 4.08 6.98 -13.64
CA ALA A 473 2.93 7.88 -13.63
C ALA A 473 3.36 9.33 -13.42
N ASP A 474 4.20 9.61 -12.40
CA ASP A 474 4.76 10.94 -12.16
C ASP A 474 5.68 11.36 -13.32
N GLY A 475 6.46 10.41 -13.84
CA GLY A 475 7.29 10.62 -15.02
C GLY A 475 6.50 11.02 -16.25
N ALA A 476 5.34 10.41 -16.48
CA ALA A 476 4.44 10.76 -17.58
C ALA A 476 3.88 12.18 -17.40
N ALA A 477 3.49 12.58 -16.19
CA ALA A 477 3.05 13.95 -15.91
C ALA A 477 4.18 14.98 -16.20
N SER A 478 5.41 14.68 -15.80
CA SER A 478 6.60 15.48 -16.15
C SER A 478 6.82 15.56 -17.68
N ALA A 479 6.65 14.45 -18.40
CA ALA A 479 6.77 14.39 -19.86
C ALA A 479 5.61 15.09 -20.59
N MET A 480 4.45 15.24 -19.92
CA MET A 480 3.38 16.14 -20.38
C MET A 480 3.74 17.63 -20.22
N GLY A 481 4.87 17.95 -19.61
CA GLY A 481 5.33 19.32 -19.39
C GLY A 481 4.79 19.94 -18.11
N TRP A 482 4.53 19.14 -17.07
CA TRP A 482 3.99 19.63 -15.80
C TRP A 482 5.00 19.45 -14.67
N PHE A 483 4.98 20.38 -13.72
CA PHE A 483 5.57 20.14 -12.41
C PHE A 483 4.71 19.13 -11.65
N VAL A 484 5.36 18.28 -10.86
CA VAL A 484 4.68 17.39 -9.90
C VAL A 484 5.27 17.63 -8.52
N LEU A 485 4.46 18.15 -7.60
CA LEU A 485 4.82 18.35 -6.20
C LEU A 485 4.19 17.25 -5.35
N CYS A 486 5.00 16.32 -4.83
CA CYS A 486 4.58 15.38 -3.84
C CYS A 486 4.96 15.91 -2.46
N ALA A 487 3.96 16.39 -1.70
CA ALA A 487 4.16 17.03 -0.41
C ALA A 487 4.11 16.02 0.74
N ASN A 488 4.93 16.25 1.78
CA ASN A 488 4.89 15.58 3.07
C ASN A 488 4.38 16.56 4.15
N PRO A 489 3.06 16.84 4.19
CA PRO A 489 2.48 17.74 5.19
C PRO A 489 2.57 17.18 6.60
N ARG A 490 2.21 17.97 7.62
CA ARG A 490 2.09 17.45 8.99
C ARG A 490 1.17 16.23 9.04
N GLY A 491 1.54 15.23 9.83
CA GLY A 491 0.96 13.88 9.79
C GLY A 491 1.82 12.86 9.05
N SER A 492 2.72 13.31 8.14
CA SER A 492 3.62 12.44 7.40
C SER A 492 4.79 11.93 8.26
N TYR A 493 5.46 10.88 7.78
CA TYR A 493 6.73 10.42 8.34
C TYR A 493 7.91 11.29 7.90
N GLY A 494 9.06 11.08 8.56
CA GLY A 494 10.34 11.67 8.18
C GLY A 494 10.75 12.91 8.97
N GLN A 495 9.92 13.36 9.90
CA GLN A 495 10.22 14.48 10.80
C GLN A 495 9.97 14.15 12.29
N GLY A 496 9.76 12.86 12.59
CA GLY A 496 9.57 12.32 13.92
C GLY A 496 8.12 12.27 14.39
N GLU A 497 7.87 11.47 15.43
CA GLU A 497 6.51 11.15 15.88
C GLU A 497 5.71 12.40 16.31
N ALA A 498 6.38 13.41 16.87
CA ALA A 498 5.71 14.69 17.22
C ALA A 498 5.17 15.45 16.00
N PHE A 499 5.76 15.26 14.81
CA PHE A 499 5.24 15.83 13.56
C PHE A 499 4.11 14.96 12.99
N THR A 500 4.26 13.66 13.08
CA THR A 500 3.23 12.68 12.65
C THR A 500 1.93 12.85 13.44
N LEU A 501 2.01 13.12 14.74
CA LEU A 501 0.85 13.36 15.61
C LEU A 501 0.11 14.69 15.35
N ARG A 502 0.63 15.59 14.51
CA ARG A 502 0.05 16.94 14.34
C ARG A 502 -1.26 17.00 13.57
N ASN A 503 -1.66 15.94 12.90
CA ASN A 503 -2.97 15.86 12.24
C ASN A 503 -4.04 15.17 13.10
N VAL A 504 -3.71 14.73 14.31
CA VAL A 504 -4.68 14.18 15.26
C VAL A 504 -5.75 15.23 15.56
N LYS A 505 -7.02 14.90 15.32
CA LYS A 505 -8.19 15.77 15.41
C LYS A 505 -8.14 17.01 14.49
N ASP A 506 -7.29 17.00 13.44
CA ASP A 506 -7.10 18.16 12.56
C ASP A 506 -7.00 17.78 11.08
N PHE A 507 -7.64 16.68 10.66
CA PHE A 507 -7.69 16.29 9.25
C PHE A 507 -8.31 17.37 8.39
N GLY A 508 -7.62 17.77 7.32
CA GLY A 508 -8.01 18.87 6.44
C GLY A 508 -7.72 20.26 7.02
N GLY A 509 -7.07 20.34 8.20
CA GLY A 509 -6.69 21.58 8.84
C GLY A 509 -5.27 22.02 8.51
N GLY A 510 -4.33 21.66 9.40
CA GLY A 510 -2.92 22.02 9.24
C GLY A 510 -2.26 21.38 8.02
N ASP A 511 -2.55 20.13 7.75
CA ASP A 511 -2.06 19.36 6.61
C ASP A 511 -2.48 20.00 5.26
N PHE A 512 -3.74 20.42 5.12
CA PHE A 512 -4.19 21.16 3.94
C PHE A 512 -3.49 22.52 3.80
N ARG A 513 -3.33 23.26 4.89
CA ARG A 513 -2.60 24.56 4.85
C ARG A 513 -1.13 24.38 4.47
N ASP A 514 -0.49 23.27 4.88
CA ASP A 514 0.88 22.93 4.48
C ASP A 514 0.99 22.73 2.98
N ILE A 515 0.04 22.02 2.37
CA ILE A 515 -0.03 21.79 0.93
C ILE A 515 -0.20 23.12 0.19
N MET A 516 -1.12 23.97 0.62
CA MET A 516 -1.38 25.28 -0.02
C MET A 516 -0.15 26.19 0.07
N ALA A 517 0.52 26.22 1.22
CA ALA A 517 1.76 26.97 1.39
C ALA A 517 2.89 26.43 0.50
N GLY A 518 2.92 25.12 0.25
CA GLY A 518 3.86 24.48 -0.69
C GLY A 518 3.65 24.97 -2.12
N ILE A 519 2.42 25.06 -2.59
CA ILE A 519 2.12 25.64 -3.92
C ILE A 519 2.65 27.07 -4.03
N ASP A 520 2.39 27.89 -3.00
CA ASP A 520 2.81 29.28 -3.00
C ASP A 520 4.35 29.42 -2.96
N ALA A 521 5.02 28.56 -2.21
CA ALA A 521 6.47 28.50 -2.15
C ALA A 521 7.07 28.11 -3.52
N MET A 522 6.51 27.07 -4.16
CA MET A 522 6.97 26.65 -5.50
C MET A 522 6.73 27.73 -6.57
N ALA A 523 5.59 28.41 -6.54
CA ALA A 523 5.27 29.47 -7.47
C ALA A 523 6.15 30.74 -7.29
N LYS A 524 6.69 30.95 -6.10
CA LYS A 524 7.65 32.03 -5.81
C LYS A 524 9.04 31.73 -6.36
N GLU A 525 9.45 30.45 -6.36
CA GLU A 525 10.80 30.03 -6.73
C GLU A 525 10.90 29.57 -8.19
N TYR A 526 9.84 28.98 -8.73
CA TYR A 526 9.80 28.37 -10.05
C TYR A 526 8.66 28.96 -10.89
N PRO A 527 8.74 28.90 -12.22
CA PRO A 527 7.73 29.46 -13.13
C PRO A 527 6.47 28.58 -13.20
N VAL A 528 5.81 28.42 -12.07
CA VAL A 528 4.53 27.71 -11.96
C VAL A 528 3.41 28.59 -12.54
N ASP A 529 2.55 27.96 -13.33
CA ASP A 529 1.32 28.58 -13.82
C ASP A 529 0.18 28.36 -12.80
N LEU A 530 -0.12 29.38 -12.02
CA LEU A 530 -1.15 29.33 -10.99
C LEU A 530 -2.58 29.22 -11.55
N ASP A 531 -2.77 29.45 -12.86
CA ASP A 531 -4.06 29.26 -13.51
C ASP A 531 -4.27 27.80 -13.97
N ARG A 532 -3.22 26.95 -13.91
CA ARG A 532 -3.25 25.53 -14.27
C ARG A 532 -2.70 24.67 -13.13
N LEU A 533 -3.41 24.70 -12.01
CA LEU A 533 -3.13 23.85 -10.85
C LEU A 533 -4.03 22.61 -10.87
N GLY A 534 -3.46 21.44 -10.63
CA GLY A 534 -4.17 20.18 -10.42
C GLY A 534 -3.87 19.60 -9.04
N ILE A 535 -4.79 18.81 -8.52
CA ILE A 535 -4.58 18.02 -7.30
C ILE A 535 -4.98 16.57 -7.54
N HIS A 536 -4.18 15.65 -7.03
CA HIS A 536 -4.39 14.21 -7.15
C HIS A 536 -3.93 13.48 -5.90
N GLY A 537 -4.66 12.46 -5.50
CA GLY A 537 -4.24 11.55 -4.44
C GLY A 537 -5.09 10.31 -4.40
N HIS A 538 -4.60 9.32 -3.67
CA HIS A 538 -5.26 8.04 -3.44
C HIS A 538 -5.44 7.81 -1.93
N SER A 539 -6.52 7.15 -1.49
CA SER A 539 -6.78 6.87 -0.08
C SER A 539 -6.95 8.18 0.72
N TYR A 540 -6.19 8.39 1.79
CA TYR A 540 -6.15 9.68 2.47
C TYR A 540 -5.83 10.85 1.51
N GLY A 541 -4.98 10.62 0.50
CA GLY A 541 -4.73 11.61 -0.56
C GLY A 541 -5.97 11.89 -1.43
N GLY A 542 -6.82 10.88 -1.65
CA GLY A 542 -8.11 11.03 -2.30
C GLY A 542 -9.09 11.84 -1.44
N TYR A 543 -9.11 11.59 -0.13
CA TYR A 543 -9.81 12.43 0.85
C TYR A 543 -9.33 13.89 0.78
N MET A 544 -8.02 14.10 0.86
CA MET A 544 -7.44 15.45 0.82
C MET A 544 -7.76 16.17 -0.51
N THR A 545 -7.85 15.42 -1.61
CA THR A 545 -8.30 15.94 -2.91
C THR A 545 -9.75 16.43 -2.82
N MET A 546 -10.68 15.60 -2.33
CA MET A 546 -12.09 15.96 -2.13
C MET A 546 -12.22 17.12 -1.12
N TRP A 547 -11.42 17.13 -0.06
CA TRP A 547 -11.40 18.20 0.92
C TRP A 547 -10.94 19.52 0.31
N ALA A 548 -9.82 19.52 -0.41
CA ALA A 548 -9.25 20.70 -1.03
C ALA A 548 -10.24 21.40 -1.97
N GLU A 549 -11.01 20.65 -2.76
CA GLU A 549 -12.06 21.17 -3.64
C GLU A 549 -13.14 21.94 -2.88
N THR A 550 -13.41 21.57 -1.64
CA THR A 550 -14.41 22.25 -0.80
C THR A 550 -13.86 23.51 -0.13
N GLN A 551 -12.54 23.66 -0.01
CA GLN A 551 -11.87 24.73 0.71
C GLN A 551 -11.31 25.84 -0.20
N THR A 552 -11.09 25.54 -1.49
CA THR A 552 -10.50 26.50 -2.43
C THR A 552 -10.93 26.23 -3.87
N ASN A 553 -10.97 27.30 -4.68
CA ASN A 553 -11.22 27.22 -6.12
C ASN A 553 -9.94 27.38 -6.96
N ARG A 554 -8.75 27.21 -6.37
CA ARG A 554 -7.47 27.37 -7.08
C ARG A 554 -7.20 26.25 -8.09
N PHE A 555 -7.75 25.05 -7.86
CA PHE A 555 -7.51 23.91 -8.73
C PHE A 555 -8.43 23.91 -9.95
N LYS A 556 -7.83 23.72 -11.14
CA LYS A 556 -8.56 23.59 -12.42
C LYS A 556 -9.10 22.19 -12.65
N ALA A 557 -8.48 21.19 -12.04
CA ALA A 557 -8.90 19.80 -12.12
C ALA A 557 -8.46 19.04 -10.86
N ALA A 558 -9.26 18.02 -10.50
CA ALA A 558 -8.97 17.13 -9.39
C ALA A 558 -9.16 15.67 -9.79
N VAL A 559 -8.32 14.78 -9.23
CA VAL A 559 -8.45 13.33 -9.41
C VAL A 559 -8.40 12.66 -8.05
N ALA A 560 -9.54 12.17 -7.57
CA ALA A 560 -9.68 11.51 -6.29
C ALA A 560 -9.74 9.99 -6.47
N GLY A 561 -8.65 9.30 -6.11
CA GLY A 561 -8.58 7.84 -6.09
C GLY A 561 -8.97 7.30 -4.72
N ALA A 562 -9.95 6.39 -4.65
CA ALA A 562 -10.40 5.75 -3.40
C ALA A 562 -10.47 6.76 -2.22
N GLY A 563 -11.11 7.93 -2.46
CA GLY A 563 -11.20 9.02 -1.49
C GLY A 563 -12.41 8.87 -0.58
N LEU A 564 -12.31 9.50 0.59
CA LEU A 564 -13.37 9.52 1.60
C LEU A 564 -14.17 10.82 1.50
N SER A 565 -15.48 10.70 1.34
CA SER A 565 -16.42 11.84 1.27
C SER A 565 -17.02 12.20 2.63
N ASP A 566 -17.30 11.19 3.46
CA ASP A 566 -17.92 11.35 4.78
C ASP A 566 -17.31 10.41 5.83
N TRP A 567 -16.58 10.96 6.76
CA TRP A 567 -15.97 10.21 7.86
C TRP A 567 -16.99 9.51 8.77
N LEU A 568 -18.26 9.98 8.83
CA LEU A 568 -19.28 9.35 9.65
C LEU A 568 -19.75 8.02 9.03
N SER A 569 -20.14 8.01 7.75
CA SER A 569 -20.55 6.78 7.06
C SER A 569 -19.38 5.83 6.87
N TYR A 570 -18.19 6.37 6.54
CA TYR A 570 -16.97 5.61 6.38
C TYR A 570 -16.63 4.75 7.59
N TYR A 571 -16.87 5.24 8.82
CA TYR A 571 -16.61 4.48 10.05
C TYR A 571 -17.33 3.12 10.08
N GLY A 572 -18.54 3.05 9.54
CA GLY A 572 -19.34 1.82 9.50
C GLY A 572 -19.27 1.04 8.18
N GLU A 573 -18.50 1.50 7.21
CA GLU A 573 -18.40 0.87 5.88
C GLU A 573 -17.07 0.16 5.65
N ASN A 574 -15.98 0.57 6.34
CA ASN A 574 -14.65 0.02 6.14
C ASN A 574 -14.38 -1.17 7.08
N ASP A 575 -13.39 -2.00 6.70
CA ASP A 575 -12.99 -3.18 7.47
C ASP A 575 -11.85 -2.91 8.48
N ILE A 576 -11.50 -1.62 8.71
CA ILE A 576 -10.35 -1.21 9.53
C ILE A 576 -10.66 -0.02 10.46
N ASP A 577 -11.88 0.12 10.97
CA ASP A 577 -12.36 1.31 11.72
C ASP A 577 -11.57 1.65 13.00
N GLU A 578 -10.87 0.68 13.61
CA GLU A 578 -10.06 0.90 14.81
C GLU A 578 -8.93 1.94 14.60
N TRP A 579 -8.40 2.11 13.37
CA TRP A 579 -7.38 3.12 13.11
C TRP A 579 -7.87 4.54 13.33
N MET A 580 -9.18 4.76 13.16
CA MET A 580 -9.77 6.10 13.24
C MET A 580 -9.80 6.62 14.68
N VAL A 581 -9.94 5.73 15.66
CA VAL A 581 -10.07 6.12 17.08
C VAL A 581 -8.85 6.91 17.60
N PRO A 582 -7.60 6.50 17.41
CA PRO A 582 -6.45 7.31 17.84
C PRO A 582 -6.34 8.65 17.11
N PHE A 583 -6.74 8.73 15.84
CA PHE A 583 -6.69 9.97 15.09
C PHE A 583 -7.83 10.93 15.42
N PHE A 584 -9.04 10.47 15.63
CA PHE A 584 -10.19 11.31 15.99
C PHE A 584 -10.35 11.48 17.51
N GLY A 585 -9.73 10.60 18.31
CA GLY A 585 -9.73 10.64 19.76
C GLY A 585 -10.97 10.07 20.43
N ALA A 586 -11.92 9.53 19.64
CA ALA A 586 -13.13 8.86 20.09
C ALA A 586 -13.73 8.07 18.92
N SER A 587 -14.62 7.12 19.21
CA SER A 587 -15.45 6.50 18.16
C SER A 587 -16.45 7.51 17.57
N VAL A 588 -16.98 7.23 16.38
CA VAL A 588 -18.02 8.07 15.76
C VAL A 588 -19.28 8.14 16.61
N TYR A 589 -19.55 7.14 17.41
CA TYR A 589 -20.73 7.06 18.30
C TYR A 589 -20.57 7.92 19.56
N ASP A 590 -19.32 8.14 20.01
CA ASP A 590 -19.01 8.95 21.20
C ASP A 590 -18.86 10.45 20.85
N ASP A 591 -18.21 10.78 19.73
CA ASP A 591 -18.06 12.18 19.27
C ASP A 591 -18.19 12.28 17.73
N PRO A 592 -19.43 12.26 17.19
CA PRO A 592 -19.65 12.38 15.75
C PRO A 592 -19.22 13.74 15.19
N LYS A 593 -19.07 14.79 16.03
CA LYS A 593 -18.75 16.15 15.56
C LYS A 593 -17.31 16.26 15.07
N VAL A 594 -16.38 15.54 15.69
CA VAL A 594 -14.98 15.55 15.25
C VAL A 594 -14.84 14.97 13.84
N TYR A 595 -15.66 13.98 13.50
CA TYR A 595 -15.74 13.37 12.18
C TYR A 595 -16.42 14.30 11.16
N ALA A 596 -17.60 14.79 11.49
CA ALA A 596 -18.40 15.64 10.59
C ALA A 596 -17.68 16.92 10.13
N ARG A 597 -16.88 17.55 10.98
CA ARG A 597 -16.15 18.79 10.63
C ARG A 597 -15.06 18.58 9.59
N SER A 598 -14.54 17.35 9.45
CA SER A 598 -13.51 16.97 8.48
C SER A 598 -14.10 16.25 7.25
N SER A 599 -15.43 16.05 7.19
CA SER A 599 -16.11 15.35 6.09
C SER A 599 -16.36 16.29 4.91
N PRO A 600 -15.75 16.06 3.73
CA PRO A 600 -15.92 16.87 2.52
C PRO A 600 -17.38 17.08 2.12
N ILE A 601 -18.22 16.07 2.27
CA ILE A 601 -19.62 16.10 1.85
C ILE A 601 -20.40 17.27 2.47
N ASN A 602 -20.07 17.65 3.71
CA ASN A 602 -20.72 18.75 4.40
C ASN A 602 -20.48 20.12 3.74
N PHE A 603 -19.47 20.21 2.88
CA PHE A 603 -19.04 21.45 2.21
C PHE A 603 -19.16 21.37 0.68
N VAL A 604 -19.79 20.34 0.12
CA VAL A 604 -19.86 20.05 -1.32
C VAL A 604 -20.40 21.22 -2.15
N LYS A 605 -21.25 22.08 -1.58
CA LYS A 605 -21.79 23.28 -2.26
C LYS A 605 -20.72 24.31 -2.64
N ASN A 606 -19.54 24.23 -2.05
CA ASN A 606 -18.42 25.13 -2.35
C ASN A 606 -17.63 24.66 -3.58
N VAL A 607 -17.78 23.40 -3.99
CA VAL A 607 -16.98 22.80 -5.06
C VAL A 607 -17.33 23.39 -6.42
N LYS A 608 -16.28 23.76 -7.16
CA LYS A 608 -16.35 24.22 -8.56
C LYS A 608 -15.41 23.41 -9.48
N THR A 609 -14.46 22.72 -8.89
CA THR A 609 -13.38 22.01 -9.59
C THR A 609 -13.92 20.77 -10.29
N PRO A 610 -13.72 20.61 -11.61
CA PRO A 610 -14.01 19.36 -12.31
C PRO A 610 -13.25 18.20 -11.72
N THR A 611 -13.94 17.08 -11.42
CA THR A 611 -13.40 15.99 -10.64
C THR A 611 -13.53 14.65 -11.36
N LEU A 612 -12.43 13.89 -11.40
CA LEU A 612 -12.41 12.47 -11.77
C LEU A 612 -12.30 11.64 -10.50
N ILE A 613 -13.15 10.62 -10.37
CA ILE A 613 -13.16 9.70 -9.22
C ILE A 613 -12.87 8.30 -9.71
N LEU A 614 -11.95 7.59 -9.02
CA LEU A 614 -11.47 6.27 -9.39
C LEU A 614 -11.46 5.36 -8.16
N VAL A 615 -12.05 4.14 -8.23
CA VAL A 615 -12.10 3.21 -7.09
C VAL A 615 -12.18 1.76 -7.52
N GLY A 616 -11.65 0.83 -6.72
CA GLY A 616 -11.92 -0.61 -6.84
C GLY A 616 -13.29 -0.97 -6.26
N ASP A 617 -14.00 -1.91 -6.90
CA ASP A 617 -15.36 -2.31 -6.45
C ASP A 617 -15.34 -3.13 -5.15
N ARG A 618 -14.18 -3.69 -4.79
CA ARG A 618 -13.97 -4.53 -3.61
C ARG A 618 -12.95 -3.95 -2.63
N ASP A 619 -12.88 -2.63 -2.60
CA ASP A 619 -12.04 -1.91 -1.66
C ASP A 619 -12.61 -2.02 -0.24
N GLY A 620 -11.85 -2.64 0.67
CA GLY A 620 -12.22 -2.79 2.10
C GLY A 620 -11.66 -1.68 2.98
N GLU A 621 -10.62 -0.96 2.51
CA GLU A 621 -10.09 0.19 3.25
C GLU A 621 -10.92 1.45 3.03
N VAL A 622 -11.18 1.79 1.76
CA VAL A 622 -12.03 2.92 1.39
C VAL A 622 -13.12 2.44 0.43
N PRO A 623 -14.22 1.91 0.97
CA PRO A 623 -15.27 1.29 0.19
C PRO A 623 -15.86 2.19 -0.88
N ALA A 624 -16.21 1.59 -2.03
CA ALA A 624 -16.75 2.29 -3.17
C ALA A 624 -17.95 3.20 -2.88
N PRO A 625 -18.83 2.93 -1.88
CA PRO A 625 -19.90 3.85 -1.49
C PRO A 625 -19.43 5.28 -1.18
N GLN A 626 -18.23 5.49 -0.62
CA GLN A 626 -17.66 6.81 -0.39
C GLN A 626 -17.47 7.59 -1.71
N SER A 627 -17.01 6.91 -2.75
CA SER A 627 -16.85 7.47 -4.10
C SER A 627 -18.21 7.73 -4.78
N PHE A 628 -19.19 6.81 -4.61
CA PHE A 628 -20.56 6.99 -5.11
C PHE A 628 -21.24 8.21 -4.49
N GLU A 629 -21.09 8.40 -3.18
CA GLU A 629 -21.65 9.54 -2.46
C GLU A 629 -21.10 10.86 -3.01
N TRP A 630 -19.76 10.97 -3.16
CA TRP A 630 -19.11 12.16 -3.69
C TRP A 630 -19.54 12.45 -5.13
N TRP A 631 -19.53 11.44 -5.99
CA TRP A 631 -19.99 11.56 -7.38
C TRP A 631 -21.43 12.08 -7.48
N HIS A 632 -22.34 11.49 -6.70
CA HIS A 632 -23.76 11.89 -6.69
C HIS A 632 -23.94 13.32 -6.20
N ALA A 633 -23.20 13.71 -5.17
CA ALA A 633 -23.24 15.05 -4.61
C ALA A 633 -22.73 16.10 -5.62
N LEU A 634 -21.59 15.85 -6.28
CA LEU A 634 -21.06 16.73 -7.33
C LEU A 634 -22.01 16.89 -8.50
N LYS A 635 -22.65 15.83 -8.96
CA LYS A 635 -23.70 15.89 -9.99
C LYS A 635 -24.87 16.76 -9.54
N THR A 636 -25.29 16.62 -8.30
CA THR A 636 -26.43 17.37 -7.76
C THR A 636 -26.15 18.89 -7.70
N VAL A 637 -24.90 19.28 -7.39
CA VAL A 637 -24.50 20.69 -7.36
C VAL A 637 -24.02 21.21 -8.73
N GLY A 638 -24.05 20.37 -9.78
CA GLY A 638 -23.76 20.78 -11.16
C GLY A 638 -22.27 20.87 -11.50
N VAL A 639 -21.38 20.24 -10.73
CA VAL A 639 -19.94 20.18 -11.02
C VAL A 639 -19.66 19.10 -12.08
N PRO A 640 -18.81 19.37 -13.09
CA PRO A 640 -18.38 18.35 -14.03
C PRO A 640 -17.66 17.20 -13.31
N VAL A 641 -18.18 15.98 -13.43
CA VAL A 641 -17.61 14.81 -12.75
C VAL A 641 -17.67 13.57 -13.63
N GLU A 642 -16.57 12.82 -13.64
CA GLU A 642 -16.50 11.45 -14.17
C GLU A 642 -16.19 10.49 -13.05
N PHE A 643 -16.76 9.27 -13.10
CA PHE A 643 -16.58 8.26 -12.07
C PHE A 643 -16.32 6.90 -12.72
N VAL A 644 -15.24 6.24 -12.31
CA VAL A 644 -14.81 4.94 -12.82
C VAL A 644 -14.66 3.95 -11.67
N VAL A 645 -15.28 2.79 -11.82
CA VAL A 645 -15.20 1.68 -10.90
C VAL A 645 -14.45 0.53 -11.58
N TYR A 646 -13.38 0.05 -10.96
CA TYR A 646 -12.59 -1.07 -11.47
C TYR A 646 -13.05 -2.38 -10.83
N LEU A 647 -13.57 -3.30 -11.65
CA LEU A 647 -14.12 -4.58 -11.19
C LEU A 647 -13.01 -5.54 -10.73
N ASP A 648 -13.30 -6.24 -9.63
CA ASP A 648 -12.39 -7.18 -8.98
C ASP A 648 -11.05 -6.55 -8.58
N GLU A 649 -11.07 -5.29 -8.17
CA GLU A 649 -9.95 -4.56 -7.60
C GLU A 649 -10.25 -4.16 -6.16
N GLY A 650 -9.22 -4.20 -5.31
CA GLY A 650 -9.26 -3.73 -3.94
C GLY A 650 -8.80 -2.28 -3.82
N HIS A 651 -8.27 -1.93 -2.65
CA HIS A 651 -7.69 -0.60 -2.39
C HIS A 651 -6.52 -0.31 -3.33
N THR A 652 -5.69 -1.31 -3.62
CA THR A 652 -4.66 -1.23 -4.66
C THR A 652 -5.23 -1.70 -5.99
N ILE A 653 -5.17 -0.85 -7.02
CA ILE A 653 -5.46 -1.24 -8.40
C ILE A 653 -4.28 -2.05 -8.94
N SER A 654 -4.42 -3.36 -9.00
CA SER A 654 -3.32 -4.32 -9.18
C SER A 654 -3.24 -4.94 -10.58
N LYS A 655 -4.38 -5.08 -11.27
CA LYS A 655 -4.40 -5.64 -12.64
C LYS A 655 -3.73 -4.67 -13.61
N PRO A 656 -2.73 -5.10 -14.39
CA PRO A 656 -1.94 -4.20 -15.24
C PRO A 656 -2.76 -3.34 -16.20
N GLN A 657 -3.83 -3.89 -16.80
CA GLN A 657 -4.70 -3.13 -17.68
C GLN A 657 -5.51 -2.06 -16.93
N ASN A 658 -5.99 -2.36 -15.72
CA ASN A 658 -6.74 -1.40 -14.91
C ASN A 658 -5.82 -0.30 -14.39
N ARG A 659 -4.60 -0.65 -13.99
CA ARG A 659 -3.58 0.32 -13.58
C ARG A 659 -3.21 1.26 -14.72
N HIS A 660 -3.01 0.74 -15.93
CA HIS A 660 -2.75 1.56 -17.11
C HIS A 660 -3.91 2.50 -17.44
N ASP A 661 -5.16 2.01 -17.39
CA ASP A 661 -6.37 2.85 -17.62
C ASP A 661 -6.51 3.93 -16.54
N TYR A 662 -6.22 3.61 -15.27
CA TYR A 662 -6.20 4.57 -14.16
C TYR A 662 -5.23 5.73 -14.43
N ASP A 663 -3.98 5.39 -14.78
CA ASP A 663 -2.94 6.38 -15.07
C ASP A 663 -3.27 7.21 -16.33
N LEU A 664 -3.79 6.56 -17.38
CA LEU A 664 -4.21 7.22 -18.61
C LEU A 664 -5.34 8.23 -18.37
N ARG A 665 -6.40 7.83 -17.65
CA ARG A 665 -7.52 8.72 -17.32
C ARG A 665 -7.09 9.89 -16.48
N THR A 666 -6.20 9.66 -15.52
CA THR A 666 -5.61 10.72 -14.68
C THR A 666 -4.90 11.77 -15.54
N LEU A 667 -4.01 11.35 -16.44
CA LEU A 667 -3.32 12.27 -17.34
C LEU A 667 -4.26 13.00 -18.31
N ALA A 668 -5.19 12.26 -18.92
CA ALA A 668 -6.15 12.82 -19.88
C ALA A 668 -7.09 13.84 -19.22
N TRP A 669 -7.47 13.62 -17.95
CA TRP A 669 -8.29 14.54 -17.19
C TRP A 669 -7.61 15.88 -16.98
N PHE A 670 -6.36 15.88 -16.53
CA PHE A 670 -5.59 17.10 -16.38
C PHE A 670 -5.33 17.78 -17.72
N GLU A 671 -4.95 17.03 -18.78
CA GLU A 671 -4.76 17.59 -20.12
C GLU A 671 -6.00 18.34 -20.60
N LYS A 672 -7.19 17.72 -20.50
CA LYS A 672 -8.48 18.30 -20.88
C LYS A 672 -8.74 19.64 -20.20
N TRP A 673 -8.60 19.69 -18.88
CA TRP A 673 -8.98 20.87 -18.09
C TRP A 673 -7.90 21.95 -18.04
N PHE A 674 -6.63 21.60 -18.24
CA PHE A 674 -5.56 22.59 -18.42
C PHE A 674 -5.63 23.29 -19.78
N ALA A 675 -6.06 22.59 -20.84
CA ALA A 675 -6.28 23.17 -22.18
C ALA A 675 -7.49 24.12 -22.23
N ALA A 676 -8.58 23.80 -21.51
CA ALA A 676 -9.80 24.64 -21.46
C ALA A 676 -9.53 26.06 -20.94
N GLY A 677 -8.50 26.27 -20.08
CA GLY A 677 -8.07 27.59 -19.64
C GLY A 677 -7.33 28.39 -20.69
N GLU A 678 -6.68 27.75 -21.67
CA GLU A 678 -5.96 28.47 -22.75
C GLU A 678 -6.91 29.14 -23.75
N ASP A 679 -8.07 28.55 -24.03
CA ASP A 679 -9.06 29.12 -24.97
C ASP A 679 -9.80 30.31 -24.39
N GLU A 680 -10.05 30.36 -23.08
CA GLU A 680 -10.62 31.53 -22.40
C GLU A 680 -9.65 32.73 -22.44
N HIS A 681 -8.35 32.53 -22.28
CA HIS A 681 -7.35 33.61 -22.39
C HIS A 681 -7.17 34.12 -23.81
N LYS A 682 -7.25 33.26 -24.84
CA LYS A 682 -7.16 33.68 -26.23
C LYS A 682 -8.36 34.52 -26.66
N THR A 683 -9.55 34.20 -26.15
CA THR A 683 -10.77 34.99 -26.40
C THR A 683 -10.75 36.34 -25.65
N SER A 684 -10.25 36.40 -24.42
CA SER A 684 -10.14 37.62 -23.62
C SER A 684 -9.12 38.62 -24.21
N THR A 685 -7.97 38.15 -24.70
CA THR A 685 -6.96 39.00 -25.36
C THR A 685 -7.41 39.50 -26.72
N ALA A 686 -8.23 38.72 -27.45
CA ALA A 686 -8.83 39.15 -28.72
C ALA A 686 -9.89 40.25 -28.58
N PHE A 687 -10.59 40.30 -27.43
CA PHE A 687 -11.54 41.39 -27.14
C PHE A 687 -10.87 42.67 -26.61
N SER A 688 -9.71 42.57 -25.95
CA SER A 688 -8.97 43.74 -25.43
C SER A 688 -8.20 44.52 -26.51
N SER A 689 -7.97 43.95 -27.68
CA SER A 689 -7.28 44.60 -28.81
C SER A 689 -8.21 45.28 -29.83
N ARG A 690 -9.51 45.41 -29.54
CA ARG A 690 -10.53 46.03 -30.39
C ARG A 690 -11.27 47.21 -29.74
N ASN A 691 -10.76 47.79 -28.65
CA ASN A 691 -11.26 49.07 -28.10
C ASN A 691 -10.19 50.15 -28.17
#